data_854428b2f1d9eb298c1993110b1cc6e1
#
_entry.id   854428b2f1d9eb298c1993110b1cc6e1
#
_cell.length_a   1.000
_cell.length_b   1.000
_cell.length_c   1.000
_cell.angle_alpha   90.00
_cell.angle_beta   90.00
_cell.angle_gamma   90.00
#
_symmetry.space_group_name_H-M   'P 1'
#
loop_
_entity.id
_entity.type
_entity.pdbx_description
1 polymer ?
#
loop_
_entity_poly.entity_id
_entity_poly.type
_entity_poly.pdbx_seq_one_letter_code
_entity_poly.pdbx_strand_id
1 'polypeptide(L)'
;MKKLFILLFCFLPLTIFAQNQLNGYVYEANEEQKENPLPGANLVWLNTTVGTSTEFDGSFSLPLSKTSNQLVISYVGFKTDTIKVNSSKTIKHWLEPTTSLDEVVLDSKVKSTSRSYIQSENIQYVSSDELLKAACCNLSESFETNPSIDVNFSDAVTGTKQIKMLGLSSPYILIATENIPSVRGASQAYGLSFIPGTWVESIQITKGAGSVVNGYESISGQINAELQKPFTDDKLFVNAYAASNERLELNTHFNTKVSKNISTGVYLHGNTHQEEHDRNDDGFLDMPKFNQINVMNRWQYTNTQKGIVTFLNLKYLDDYKQSGQIDFDPDTDKLTTNNWGSEIDTKRYEISGKFGYVNSDLPWQSLGIQMALSNHQQDSYFGLNEYNIEHTSVYSNVIYNSIISDTRHKIKTGVNFTYDNYDEFALNTNYDRVERSFGGFFEYSFDNLKKFNLTAGLRFDTHNLLGEFITPRFHLRYSPWSKSAFRASFGRGKRSANIFTENQNLFASSRQFSILNNNGPIYGLDPEIAWNYGVSYLQGFNLFGRKADVTFDFYRTDFKNQVVVDLENAQAVSFYNLQGSSYANSFQVEVNYEAFNNFDLRTAYKYYDVKTDYQTGKLSKPLTPKHRFFANAEYKTELKNQSQWKFDATFNWLGEQRFSSTIDNPIQYQLNKFTPTVATLNMQVTKVFSSKFEVYLGGENITNVKQDNPIVSANAPFGTAFDTNFVYGPIFGSMYYTGLRYKLN
;
A
#
# COMPACT_ATOMS: atom_id res chain seq x y z
N MET A 1 36.51 29.41 -33.58
CA MET A 1 35.24 28.84 -34.05
C MET A 1 34.46 28.14 -32.91
N LYS A 2 34.28 28.81 -31.74
CA LYS A 2 33.49 28.30 -30.59
C LYS A 2 32.53 29.34 -30.00
N LYS A 3 32.23 30.45 -30.73
CA LYS A 3 31.29 31.50 -30.28
C LYS A 3 30.12 31.76 -31.24
N LEU A 4 29.89 30.89 -32.22
CA LEU A 4 28.82 31.09 -33.21
C LEU A 4 27.64 30.11 -33.08
N PHE A 5 27.64 29.25 -32.03
CA PHE A 5 26.56 28.24 -31.82
C PHE A 5 25.55 28.60 -30.72
N ILE A 6 25.72 29.76 -30.05
CA ILE A 6 24.82 30.19 -28.95
C ILE A 6 23.75 31.18 -29.41
N LEU A 7 23.85 31.70 -30.63
CA LEU A 7 22.92 32.76 -31.14
C LEU A 7 21.82 32.22 -32.07
N LEU A 8 21.74 30.90 -32.31
CA LEU A 8 20.73 30.30 -33.20
C LEU A 8 19.55 29.66 -32.48
N PHE A 9 19.48 29.78 -31.14
CA PHE A 9 18.38 29.19 -30.34
C PHE A 9 17.34 30.21 -29.84
N CYS A 10 17.46 31.48 -30.23
CA CYS A 10 16.56 32.57 -29.73
C CYS A 10 15.49 33.03 -30.69
N PHE A 11 15.29 32.39 -31.85
CA PHE A 11 14.20 32.74 -32.79
C PHE A 11 13.38 31.52 -33.23
N LEU A 12 12.67 30.88 -32.27
CA LEU A 12 11.50 30.12 -32.57
C LEU A 12 10.28 31.03 -32.34
N PRO A 13 9.44 31.32 -33.35
CA PRO A 13 8.23 32.07 -33.12
C PRO A 13 7.31 31.26 -32.24
N LEU A 14 7.02 31.74 -31.04
CA LEU A 14 5.91 31.30 -30.20
C LEU A 14 4.63 31.65 -30.94
N THR A 15 4.13 30.74 -31.75
CA THR A 15 2.74 30.80 -32.24
C THR A 15 1.84 30.59 -31.03
N ILE A 16 1.37 31.68 -30.45
CA ILE A 16 0.30 31.70 -29.45
C ILE A 16 -0.97 31.30 -30.18
N PHE A 17 -1.33 30.01 -30.12
CA PHE A 17 -2.68 29.58 -30.41
C PHE A 17 -3.58 30.13 -29.32
N ALA A 18 -4.34 31.20 -29.62
CA ALA A 18 -5.43 31.65 -28.77
C ALA A 18 -6.45 30.51 -28.70
N GLN A 19 -6.40 29.72 -27.67
CA GLN A 19 -7.46 28.74 -27.38
C GLN A 19 -8.71 29.54 -26.94
N ASN A 20 -9.86 29.28 -27.56
CA ASN A 20 -11.13 29.80 -27.10
C ASN A 20 -11.36 29.37 -25.65
N GLN A 21 -11.35 30.32 -24.73
CA GLN A 21 -11.55 30.07 -23.29
C GLN A 21 -12.97 30.48 -22.89
N LEU A 22 -13.53 29.67 -22.00
CA LEU A 22 -14.73 30.03 -21.26
C LEU A 22 -14.27 30.73 -19.99
N ASN A 23 -14.72 31.96 -19.78
CA ASN A 23 -14.49 32.72 -18.57
C ASN A 23 -15.81 32.86 -17.78
N GLY A 24 -15.73 32.95 -16.48
CA GLY A 24 -16.93 33.12 -15.65
C GLY A 24 -16.62 33.29 -14.17
N TYR A 25 -17.70 33.33 -13.41
CA TYR A 25 -17.68 33.48 -11.96
C TYR A 25 -18.65 32.48 -11.35
N VAL A 26 -18.28 31.93 -10.19
CA VAL A 26 -19.13 31.07 -9.37
C VAL A 26 -19.36 31.75 -8.04
N TYR A 27 -20.64 31.86 -7.67
CA TYR A 27 -21.12 32.53 -6.46
C TYR A 27 -21.99 31.59 -5.63
N GLU A 28 -22.16 31.91 -4.35
CA GLU A 28 -23.14 31.30 -3.47
C GLU A 28 -24.53 31.82 -3.78
N ALA A 29 -25.52 30.93 -3.91
CA ALA A 29 -26.93 31.31 -4.04
C ALA A 29 -27.45 31.73 -2.67
N ASN A 30 -27.90 32.99 -2.53
CA ASN A 30 -28.55 33.53 -1.37
C ASN A 30 -29.85 34.26 -1.76
N GLU A 31 -30.75 34.48 -0.79
CA GLU A 31 -32.06 35.10 -1.02
C GLU A 31 -31.97 36.53 -1.58
N GLU A 32 -30.85 37.21 -1.39
CA GLU A 32 -30.62 38.60 -1.84
C GLU A 32 -29.84 38.69 -3.15
N GLN A 33 -29.48 37.55 -3.79
CA GLN A 33 -28.64 37.47 -4.99
C GLN A 33 -27.34 38.30 -4.91
N LYS A 34 -26.78 38.44 -3.71
CA LYS A 34 -25.45 39.04 -3.54
C LYS A 34 -24.37 38.13 -4.17
N GLU A 35 -23.42 38.76 -4.82
CA GLU A 35 -22.28 38.07 -5.44
C GLU A 35 -21.22 37.69 -4.38
N ASN A 36 -21.52 36.64 -3.58
CA ASN A 36 -20.55 36.06 -2.68
C ASN A 36 -19.72 35.06 -3.45
N PRO A 37 -18.43 35.32 -3.74
CA PRO A 37 -17.62 34.44 -4.54
C PRO A 37 -17.35 33.11 -3.83
N LEU A 38 -17.31 32.01 -4.60
CA LEU A 38 -16.90 30.69 -4.13
C LEU A 38 -15.49 30.35 -4.67
N PRO A 39 -14.41 30.67 -3.93
CA PRO A 39 -13.06 30.37 -4.31
C PRO A 39 -12.76 28.88 -4.13
N GLY A 40 -12.11 28.27 -5.15
CA GLY A 40 -11.79 26.83 -5.11
C GLY A 40 -12.94 25.92 -5.54
N ALA A 41 -14.04 26.45 -6.07
CA ALA A 41 -15.08 25.62 -6.71
C ALA A 41 -14.51 24.90 -7.91
N ASN A 42 -14.75 23.60 -8.00
CA ASN A 42 -14.25 22.78 -9.12
C ASN A 42 -15.19 22.86 -10.30
N LEU A 43 -14.62 23.08 -11.49
CA LEU A 43 -15.33 23.10 -12.76
C LEU A 43 -14.69 22.06 -13.69
N VAL A 44 -15.47 21.09 -14.15
CA VAL A 44 -14.98 20.02 -15.03
C VAL A 44 -15.97 19.78 -16.15
N TRP A 45 -15.50 19.69 -17.38
CA TRP A 45 -16.34 19.28 -18.51
C TRP A 45 -16.79 17.82 -18.34
N LEU A 46 -18.10 17.59 -18.38
CA LEU A 46 -18.68 16.26 -18.16
C LEU A 46 -18.04 15.22 -19.08
N ASN A 47 -17.64 14.08 -18.52
CA ASN A 47 -16.94 12.97 -19.18
C ASN A 47 -15.56 13.35 -19.78
N THR A 48 -14.89 14.37 -19.24
CA THR A 48 -13.54 14.77 -19.64
C THR A 48 -12.62 14.91 -18.42
N THR A 49 -11.32 15.06 -18.66
CA THR A 49 -10.32 15.42 -17.65
C THR A 49 -9.95 16.92 -17.71
N VAL A 50 -10.70 17.71 -18.47
CA VAL A 50 -10.44 19.13 -18.61
C VAL A 50 -11.28 19.91 -17.60
N GLY A 51 -10.61 20.48 -16.63
CA GLY A 51 -11.22 21.22 -15.52
C GLY A 51 -10.35 22.36 -15.04
N THR A 52 -10.89 23.17 -14.15
CA THR A 52 -10.24 24.25 -13.42
C THR A 52 -10.91 24.43 -12.06
N SER A 53 -10.34 25.25 -11.21
CA SER A 53 -11.01 25.76 -10.00
C SER A 53 -11.12 27.26 -10.08
N THR A 54 -12.12 27.82 -9.34
CA THR A 54 -12.30 29.25 -9.24
C THR A 54 -11.17 29.92 -8.47
N GLU A 55 -10.80 31.11 -8.89
CA GLU A 55 -9.88 32.00 -8.20
C GLU A 55 -10.54 32.63 -6.96
N PHE A 56 -9.80 33.45 -6.24
CA PHE A 56 -10.22 34.07 -4.98
C PHE A 56 -11.49 34.92 -5.07
N ASP A 57 -11.71 35.56 -6.21
CA ASP A 57 -12.88 36.38 -6.52
C ASP A 57 -14.03 35.57 -7.14
N GLY A 58 -13.93 34.24 -7.11
CA GLY A 58 -14.88 33.32 -7.75
C GLY A 58 -14.71 33.22 -9.27
N SER A 59 -13.76 33.93 -9.87
CA SER A 59 -13.52 33.88 -11.31
C SER A 59 -12.85 32.58 -11.74
N PHE A 60 -13.10 32.15 -12.99
CA PHE A 60 -12.39 31.03 -13.59
C PHE A 60 -12.14 31.25 -15.08
N SER A 61 -11.14 30.57 -15.60
CA SER A 61 -10.85 30.47 -17.01
C SER A 61 -10.61 29.01 -17.38
N LEU A 62 -11.37 28.47 -18.32
CA LEU A 62 -11.36 27.08 -18.71
C LEU A 62 -11.33 26.94 -20.22
N PRO A 63 -10.41 26.16 -20.82
CA PRO A 63 -10.44 25.88 -22.25
C PRO A 63 -11.77 25.23 -22.66
N LEU A 64 -12.37 25.69 -23.77
CA LEU A 64 -13.59 25.06 -24.28
C LEU A 64 -13.32 23.60 -24.66
N SER A 65 -14.21 22.72 -24.23
CA SER A 65 -14.13 21.31 -24.61
C SER A 65 -14.67 21.10 -26.01
N LYS A 66 -13.96 20.29 -26.79
CA LYS A 66 -14.43 19.85 -28.12
C LYS A 66 -15.37 18.63 -28.05
N THR A 67 -15.43 17.99 -26.90
CA THR A 67 -16.12 16.69 -26.68
C THR A 67 -17.32 16.76 -25.74
N SER A 68 -17.46 17.86 -25.01
CA SER A 68 -18.58 18.06 -24.07
C SER A 68 -19.01 19.53 -24.07
N ASN A 69 -20.29 19.78 -24.04
CA ASN A 69 -20.89 21.11 -23.85
C ASN A 69 -21.54 21.25 -22.47
N GLN A 70 -21.36 20.27 -21.58
CA GLN A 70 -21.88 20.27 -20.20
C GLN A 70 -20.72 20.49 -19.23
N LEU A 71 -20.85 21.54 -18.41
CA LEU A 71 -19.88 21.92 -17.39
C LEU A 71 -20.45 21.55 -16.01
N VAL A 72 -19.77 20.68 -15.31
CA VAL A 72 -20.09 20.31 -13.92
C VAL A 72 -19.36 21.28 -13.00
N ILE A 73 -20.11 21.90 -12.07
CA ILE A 73 -19.60 22.83 -11.08
C ILE A 73 -19.89 22.24 -9.71
N SER A 74 -18.87 22.07 -8.88
CA SER A 74 -18.99 21.48 -7.55
C SER A 74 -18.14 22.23 -6.53
N TYR A 75 -18.65 22.34 -5.32
CA TYR A 75 -17.97 22.92 -4.18
C TYR A 75 -18.40 22.22 -2.89
N VAL A 76 -17.48 22.09 -1.92
CA VAL A 76 -17.76 21.39 -0.66
C VAL A 76 -18.82 22.14 0.12
N GLY A 77 -19.92 21.46 0.49
CA GLY A 77 -21.06 22.08 1.18
C GLY A 77 -22.12 22.70 0.24
N PHE A 78 -21.98 22.52 -1.08
CA PHE A 78 -22.91 23.01 -2.08
C PHE A 78 -23.41 21.88 -2.98
N LYS A 79 -24.63 22.03 -3.49
CA LYS A 79 -25.23 21.11 -4.45
C LYS A 79 -24.46 21.22 -5.77
N THR A 80 -23.92 20.11 -6.25
CA THR A 80 -23.27 20.05 -7.57
C THR A 80 -24.29 20.36 -8.66
N ASP A 81 -23.95 21.25 -9.58
CA ASP A 81 -24.79 21.60 -10.71
C ASP A 81 -24.09 21.36 -12.05
N THR A 82 -24.88 21.12 -13.09
CA THR A 82 -24.39 20.84 -14.44
C THR A 82 -25.07 21.77 -15.44
N ILE A 83 -24.30 22.69 -15.99
CA ILE A 83 -24.81 23.70 -16.93
C ILE A 83 -24.40 23.38 -18.37
N LYS A 84 -25.26 23.71 -19.32
CA LYS A 84 -24.95 23.66 -20.77
C LYS A 84 -24.32 24.98 -21.22
N VAL A 85 -23.11 24.88 -21.76
CA VAL A 85 -22.36 26.02 -22.30
C VAL A 85 -22.41 25.97 -23.82
N ASN A 86 -23.10 26.94 -24.42
CA ASN A 86 -23.31 27.01 -25.85
C ASN A 86 -22.49 28.13 -26.54
N SER A 87 -21.76 28.94 -25.79
CA SER A 87 -20.96 30.05 -26.31
C SER A 87 -19.77 30.36 -25.39
N SER A 88 -18.78 31.09 -25.93
CA SER A 88 -17.61 31.59 -25.19
C SER A 88 -17.87 32.87 -24.38
N LYS A 89 -19.13 33.25 -24.15
CA LYS A 89 -19.47 34.41 -23.31
C LYS A 89 -19.16 34.13 -21.87
N THR A 90 -18.76 35.17 -21.14
CA THR A 90 -18.57 35.08 -19.66
C THR A 90 -19.86 34.64 -18.98
N ILE A 91 -19.79 33.60 -18.20
CA ILE A 91 -20.93 33.06 -17.44
C ILE A 91 -20.82 33.43 -15.95
N LYS A 92 -21.97 33.67 -15.31
CA LYS A 92 -22.09 33.75 -13.87
C LYS A 92 -23.01 32.62 -13.42
N HIS A 93 -22.57 31.88 -12.40
CA HIS A 93 -23.34 30.75 -11.88
C HIS A 93 -23.38 30.79 -10.38
N TRP A 94 -24.55 30.47 -9.80
CA TRP A 94 -24.79 30.43 -8.36
C TRP A 94 -25.04 28.99 -7.94
N LEU A 95 -24.23 28.51 -6.98
CA LEU A 95 -24.41 27.19 -6.36
C LEU A 95 -25.28 27.30 -5.11
N GLU A 96 -26.25 26.41 -4.97
CA GLU A 96 -27.11 26.31 -3.82
C GLU A 96 -26.37 25.64 -2.64
N PRO A 97 -26.39 26.23 -1.41
CA PRO A 97 -25.88 25.52 -0.22
C PRO A 97 -26.67 24.24 0.02
N THR A 98 -25.99 23.16 0.31
CA THR A 98 -26.63 21.88 0.64
C THR A 98 -26.89 21.80 2.13
N THR A 99 -28.16 21.75 2.55
CA THR A 99 -28.56 21.50 3.93
C THR A 99 -28.59 20.01 4.31
N SER A 100 -28.48 19.14 3.31
CA SER A 100 -28.29 17.69 3.47
C SER A 100 -27.30 17.21 2.41
N LEU A 101 -26.38 16.34 2.81
CA LEU A 101 -25.58 15.54 1.89
C LEU A 101 -26.49 14.48 1.29
N ASP A 102 -27.31 14.85 0.31
CA ASP A 102 -27.86 13.85 -0.60
C ASP A 102 -26.69 13.37 -1.47
N GLU A 103 -26.41 12.08 -1.34
CA GLU A 103 -25.42 11.37 -2.14
C GLU A 103 -25.73 11.58 -3.62
N VAL A 104 -24.96 12.42 -4.28
CA VAL A 104 -24.95 12.45 -5.75
C VAL A 104 -24.25 11.16 -6.16
N VAL A 105 -25.02 10.10 -6.36
CA VAL A 105 -24.56 8.89 -7.07
C VAL A 105 -24.25 9.33 -8.49
N LEU A 106 -23.05 9.82 -8.72
CA LEU A 106 -22.46 9.82 -10.04
C LEU A 106 -22.24 8.34 -10.36
N ASP A 107 -23.14 7.77 -11.13
CA ASP A 107 -22.97 6.44 -11.74
C ASP A 107 -21.88 6.51 -12.79
N SER A 108 -20.70 6.98 -12.39
CA SER A 108 -19.48 6.85 -13.15
C SER A 108 -18.93 5.47 -12.81
N LYS A 109 -18.79 4.62 -13.80
CA LYS A 109 -18.11 3.33 -13.74
C LYS A 109 -16.73 3.56 -13.11
N VAL A 110 -16.66 3.52 -11.78
CA VAL A 110 -15.39 3.68 -11.04
C VAL A 110 -14.59 2.43 -11.37
N LYS A 111 -13.45 2.59 -12.04
CA LYS A 111 -12.55 1.47 -12.28
C LYS A 111 -12.05 0.96 -10.93
N SER A 112 -12.01 -0.34 -10.76
CA SER A 112 -11.52 -0.99 -9.53
C SER A 112 -10.08 -0.57 -9.18
N THR A 113 -9.29 -0.21 -10.20
CA THR A 113 -7.98 0.45 -10.03
C THR A 113 -7.87 1.63 -10.98
N SER A 114 -7.27 2.72 -10.50
CA SER A 114 -7.03 3.93 -11.30
C SER A 114 -5.69 4.57 -10.97
N ARG A 115 -5.11 5.26 -11.94
CA ARG A 115 -3.90 6.07 -11.76
C ARG A 115 -4.24 7.54 -11.89
N SER A 116 -3.70 8.35 -11.00
CA SER A 116 -3.89 9.80 -11.08
C SER A 116 -3.19 10.37 -12.33
N TYR A 117 -3.91 11.16 -13.11
CA TYR A 117 -3.32 11.97 -14.21
C TYR A 117 -2.89 13.36 -13.72
N ILE A 118 -3.28 13.76 -12.51
CA ILE A 118 -3.20 15.14 -12.03
C ILE A 118 -2.07 15.32 -11.01
N GLN A 119 -1.85 14.33 -10.14
CA GLN A 119 -0.87 14.43 -9.04
C GLN A 119 0.56 14.30 -9.54
N SER A 120 1.49 15.00 -8.87
CA SER A 120 2.93 14.95 -9.14
C SER A 120 3.53 13.59 -8.76
N GLU A 121 3.03 12.99 -7.70
CA GLU A 121 3.42 11.65 -7.26
C GLU A 121 2.81 10.58 -8.17
N ASN A 122 3.51 9.46 -8.32
CA ASN A 122 3.00 8.29 -9.04
C ASN A 122 2.11 7.45 -8.12
N ILE A 123 0.83 7.85 -8.04
CA ILE A 123 -0.15 7.21 -7.16
C ILE A 123 -1.11 6.34 -7.96
N GLN A 124 -1.29 5.11 -7.47
CA GLN A 124 -2.34 4.20 -7.89
C GLN A 124 -3.38 4.07 -6.77
N TYR A 125 -4.64 4.20 -7.11
CA TYR A 125 -5.78 3.97 -6.23
C TYR A 125 -6.37 2.58 -6.51
N VAL A 126 -6.63 1.83 -5.45
CA VAL A 126 -7.28 0.51 -5.47
C VAL A 126 -8.54 0.64 -4.64
N SER A 127 -9.71 0.36 -5.22
CA SER A 127 -11.00 0.45 -4.52
C SER A 127 -11.33 -0.84 -3.78
N SER A 128 -12.32 -0.80 -2.89
CA SER A 128 -12.87 -2.00 -2.25
C SER A 128 -13.35 -3.06 -3.25
N ASP A 129 -13.87 -2.66 -4.41
CA ASP A 129 -14.27 -3.61 -5.47
C ASP A 129 -13.09 -4.45 -5.99
N GLU A 130 -11.88 -3.89 -6.06
CA GLU A 130 -10.68 -4.66 -6.42
C GLU A 130 -10.30 -5.64 -5.31
N LEU A 131 -10.40 -5.19 -4.05
CA LEU A 131 -10.07 -6.01 -2.88
C LEU A 131 -11.04 -7.21 -2.72
N LEU A 132 -12.24 -7.11 -3.26
CA LEU A 132 -13.25 -8.17 -3.21
C LEU A 132 -13.19 -9.17 -4.40
N LYS A 133 -12.27 -8.97 -5.37
CA LYS A 133 -12.07 -9.87 -6.53
C LYS A 133 -11.36 -11.18 -6.16
N ALA A 134 -10.48 -11.15 -5.19
CA ALA A 134 -9.95 -12.34 -4.56
C ALA A 134 -10.64 -12.50 -3.19
N ALA A 135 -10.56 -13.66 -2.59
CA ALA A 135 -11.00 -13.85 -1.21
C ALA A 135 -9.95 -13.20 -0.27
N CYS A 136 -9.84 -11.86 -0.35
CA CYS A 136 -8.85 -11.10 0.40
C CYS A 136 -9.26 -11.03 1.86
N CYS A 137 -8.74 -11.95 2.64
CA CYS A 137 -9.01 -12.02 4.08
C CYS A 137 -8.27 -10.93 4.84
N ASN A 138 -7.08 -10.52 4.35
CA ASN A 138 -6.25 -9.49 4.97
C ASN A 138 -5.51 -8.63 3.91
N LEU A 139 -4.81 -7.62 4.39
CA LEU A 139 -4.14 -6.66 3.50
C LEU A 139 -3.02 -7.30 2.66
N SER A 140 -2.31 -8.33 3.13
CA SER A 140 -1.26 -8.99 2.36
C SER A 140 -1.83 -9.72 1.13
N GLU A 141 -2.95 -10.41 1.29
CA GLU A 141 -3.64 -11.12 0.22
C GLU A 141 -4.28 -10.15 -0.79
N SER A 142 -4.70 -8.97 -0.32
CA SER A 142 -5.29 -7.91 -1.15
C SER A 142 -4.37 -7.41 -2.27
N PHE A 143 -3.06 -7.61 -2.17
CA PHE A 143 -2.10 -7.18 -3.18
C PHE A 143 -1.86 -8.19 -4.30
N GLU A 144 -2.35 -9.42 -4.21
CA GLU A 144 -2.12 -10.46 -5.21
C GLU A 144 -2.72 -10.13 -6.58
N THR A 145 -3.78 -9.32 -6.61
CA THR A 145 -4.42 -8.84 -7.85
C THR A 145 -3.81 -7.54 -8.38
N ASN A 146 -2.76 -6.99 -7.72
CA ASN A 146 -2.16 -5.71 -8.09
C ASN A 146 -0.73 -5.87 -8.64
N PRO A 147 -0.46 -5.47 -9.89
CA PRO A 147 0.87 -5.63 -10.47
C PRO A 147 1.94 -4.69 -9.89
N SER A 148 1.60 -3.70 -9.06
CA SER A 148 2.59 -2.78 -8.48
C SER A 148 3.31 -3.36 -7.27
N ILE A 149 2.72 -4.36 -6.61
CA ILE A 149 3.25 -5.02 -5.41
C ILE A 149 3.43 -6.50 -5.70
N ASP A 150 4.51 -7.06 -5.21
CA ASP A 150 4.81 -8.47 -5.29
C ASP A 150 4.55 -9.11 -3.93
N VAL A 151 3.82 -10.22 -3.90
CA VAL A 151 3.53 -10.99 -2.69
C VAL A 151 4.29 -12.31 -2.76
N ASN A 152 4.97 -12.68 -1.68
CA ASN A 152 5.73 -13.93 -1.56
C ASN A 152 5.60 -14.48 -0.14
N PHE A 153 5.68 -15.79 0.05
CA PHE A 153 5.87 -16.36 1.37
C PHE A 153 7.26 -16.04 1.93
N SER A 154 7.36 -15.84 3.24
CA SER A 154 8.63 -15.57 3.92
C SER A 154 9.43 -16.86 4.16
N ASP A 155 8.73 -17.93 4.50
CA ASP A 155 9.25 -19.23 4.86
C ASP A 155 8.19 -20.33 4.66
N ALA A 156 8.58 -21.58 4.86
CA ALA A 156 7.72 -22.75 4.60
C ALA A 156 6.76 -23.09 5.77
N VAL A 157 6.94 -22.56 6.96
CA VAL A 157 6.22 -23.03 8.15
C VAL A 157 5.26 -22.01 8.74
N THR A 158 5.58 -20.70 8.72
CA THR A 158 4.73 -19.69 9.35
C THR A 158 3.53 -19.24 8.51
N GLY A 159 3.49 -19.58 7.23
CA GLY A 159 2.44 -19.14 6.29
C GLY A 159 2.43 -17.63 6.05
N THR A 160 3.48 -16.93 6.48
CA THR A 160 3.55 -15.47 6.44
C THR A 160 3.83 -14.97 5.03
N LYS A 161 3.00 -14.05 4.55
CA LYS A 161 3.21 -13.37 3.27
C LYS A 161 3.91 -12.04 3.46
N GLN A 162 4.98 -11.82 2.71
CA GLN A 162 5.71 -10.56 2.63
C GLN A 162 5.43 -9.86 1.30
N ILE A 163 5.48 -8.53 1.32
CA ILE A 163 5.34 -7.72 0.10
C ILE A 163 6.67 -7.12 -0.33
N LYS A 164 6.82 -6.93 -1.64
CA LYS A 164 7.94 -6.21 -2.24
C LYS A 164 7.42 -5.14 -3.19
N MET A 165 8.07 -3.99 -3.21
CA MET A 165 7.82 -2.92 -4.16
C MET A 165 9.14 -2.41 -4.73
N LEU A 166 9.20 -2.24 -6.06
CA LEU A 166 10.42 -1.83 -6.77
C LEU A 166 11.64 -2.74 -6.51
N GLY A 167 11.40 -4.04 -6.24
CA GLY A 167 12.44 -5.02 -5.92
C GLY A 167 12.92 -5.02 -4.48
N LEU A 168 12.35 -4.18 -3.60
CA LEU A 168 12.69 -4.06 -2.19
C LEU A 168 11.56 -4.58 -1.30
N SER A 169 11.90 -5.22 -0.17
CA SER A 169 10.99 -5.82 0.80
C SER A 169 10.24 -4.78 1.66
N SER A 170 9.21 -5.23 2.37
CA SER A 170 8.30 -4.39 3.16
C SER A 170 8.97 -3.40 4.13
N PRO A 171 10.12 -3.68 4.79
CA PRO A 171 10.78 -2.70 5.65
C PRO A 171 11.15 -1.38 4.96
N TYR A 172 11.31 -1.38 3.64
CA TYR A 172 11.60 -0.17 2.84
C TYR A 172 10.36 0.55 2.34
N ILE A 173 9.16 0.04 2.64
CA ILE A 173 7.86 0.58 2.25
C ILE A 173 7.21 1.16 3.51
N LEU A 174 6.81 2.42 3.47
CA LEU A 174 5.97 2.96 4.54
C LEU A 174 4.54 2.43 4.37
N ILE A 175 4.08 1.61 5.31
CA ILE A 175 2.73 1.06 5.32
C ILE A 175 1.93 1.76 6.42
N ALA A 176 0.87 2.44 6.01
CA ALA A 176 0.03 3.26 6.88
C ALA A 176 -1.44 2.86 6.78
N THR A 177 -2.16 3.04 7.87
CA THR A 177 -3.61 3.01 7.92
C THR A 177 -4.08 4.43 8.20
N GLU A 178 -4.86 5.01 7.27
CA GLU A 178 -5.34 6.39 7.39
C GLU A 178 -4.22 7.44 7.56
N ASN A 179 -3.11 7.24 6.85
CA ASN A 179 -1.88 8.05 6.91
C ASN A 179 -1.16 8.03 8.28
N ILE A 180 -1.49 7.08 9.15
CA ILE A 180 -0.76 6.79 10.39
C ILE A 180 0.08 5.52 10.14
N PRO A 181 1.41 5.54 10.30
CA PRO A 181 2.24 4.34 10.14
C PRO A 181 1.75 3.20 11.03
N SER A 182 1.46 2.02 10.46
CA SER A 182 0.81 0.91 11.17
C SER A 182 1.63 -0.38 11.17
N VAL A 183 2.32 -0.71 10.06
CA VAL A 183 3.17 -1.90 9.94
C VAL A 183 4.62 -1.45 10.06
N ARG A 184 5.11 -1.41 11.29
CA ARG A 184 6.48 -1.00 11.65
C ARG A 184 6.89 -1.58 13.00
N GLY A 185 8.20 -1.56 13.32
CA GLY A 185 8.72 -2.10 14.58
C GLY A 185 8.33 -3.56 14.76
N ALA A 186 7.82 -3.94 15.92
CA ALA A 186 7.41 -5.31 16.22
C ALA A 186 6.35 -5.88 15.27
N SER A 187 5.49 -5.05 14.68
CA SER A 187 4.48 -5.53 13.73
C SER A 187 5.01 -5.75 12.30
N GLN A 188 6.30 -5.56 12.04
CA GLN A 188 6.85 -5.62 10.68
C GLN A 188 6.69 -6.99 10.01
N ALA A 189 6.82 -8.09 10.77
CA ALA A 189 6.70 -9.45 10.23
C ALA A 189 5.26 -9.79 9.85
N TYR A 190 4.30 -9.58 10.75
CA TYR A 190 2.94 -10.10 10.63
C TYR A 190 1.87 -9.01 10.45
N GLY A 191 2.20 -7.73 10.58
CA GLY A 191 1.24 -6.62 10.64
C GLY A 191 0.33 -6.47 9.42
N LEU A 192 0.70 -7.00 8.26
CA LEU A 192 -0.16 -7.03 7.07
C LEU A 192 -1.37 -7.95 7.27
N SER A 193 -1.24 -9.04 8.04
CA SER A 193 -2.34 -9.94 8.37
C SER A 193 -3.29 -9.39 9.44
N PHE A 194 -2.90 -8.31 10.15
CA PHE A 194 -3.70 -7.68 11.20
C PHE A 194 -4.76 -6.71 10.69
N ILE A 195 -4.81 -6.46 9.37
CA ILE A 195 -5.74 -5.54 8.75
C ILE A 195 -6.67 -6.35 7.84
N PRO A 196 -7.93 -6.63 8.28
CA PRO A 196 -8.90 -7.34 7.46
C PRO A 196 -9.22 -6.57 6.19
N GLY A 197 -9.23 -7.26 5.04
CA GLY A 197 -9.45 -6.64 3.74
C GLY A 197 -10.83 -5.97 3.62
N THR A 198 -11.85 -6.52 4.28
CA THR A 198 -13.21 -5.98 4.30
C THR A 198 -13.35 -4.66 5.07
N TRP A 199 -12.40 -4.33 5.97
CA TRP A 199 -12.39 -3.06 6.70
C TRP A 199 -11.82 -1.91 5.86
N VAL A 200 -11.21 -2.22 4.72
CA VAL A 200 -10.54 -1.27 3.85
C VAL A 200 -11.49 -0.74 2.77
N GLU A 201 -11.69 0.57 2.72
CA GLU A 201 -12.46 1.27 1.69
C GLU A 201 -11.64 1.43 0.40
N SER A 202 -10.36 1.80 0.56
CA SER A 202 -9.44 1.98 -0.56
C SER A 202 -7.99 1.90 -0.13
N ILE A 203 -7.11 1.59 -1.09
CA ILE A 203 -5.65 1.61 -0.89
C ILE A 203 -5.03 2.61 -1.87
N GLN A 204 -4.10 3.41 -1.37
CA GLN A 204 -3.25 4.29 -2.17
C GLN A 204 -1.84 3.72 -2.19
N ILE A 205 -1.32 3.44 -3.38
CA ILE A 205 0.03 2.93 -3.60
C ILE A 205 0.84 4.02 -4.28
N THR A 206 1.80 4.60 -3.57
CA THR A 206 2.72 5.61 -4.10
C THR A 206 4.08 4.98 -4.35
N LYS A 207 4.53 4.99 -5.61
CA LYS A 207 5.87 4.50 -5.99
C LYS A 207 6.93 5.58 -5.77
N GLY A 208 8.10 5.19 -5.25
CA GLY A 208 9.18 6.10 -4.92
C GLY A 208 9.09 6.66 -3.50
N ALA A 209 9.86 7.68 -3.18
CA ALA A 209 10.02 8.16 -1.79
C ALA A 209 8.75 8.74 -1.14
N GLY A 210 7.74 9.15 -1.93
CA GLY A 210 6.48 9.71 -1.44
C GLY A 210 6.61 11.10 -0.82
N SER A 211 5.61 11.54 -0.01
CA SER A 211 5.60 12.85 0.63
C SER A 211 6.44 12.89 1.92
N VAL A 212 7.06 14.05 2.23
CA VAL A 212 7.80 14.29 3.49
C VAL A 212 6.87 14.36 4.71
N VAL A 213 5.57 14.57 4.50
CA VAL A 213 4.55 14.68 5.55
C VAL A 213 4.42 13.37 6.35
N ASN A 214 4.59 12.23 5.68
CA ASN A 214 4.38 10.90 6.25
C ASN A 214 5.62 10.31 6.95
N GLY A 215 6.68 11.08 7.14
CA GLY A 215 7.89 10.64 7.84
C GLY A 215 9.10 10.46 6.92
N TYR A 216 10.20 10.01 7.50
CA TYR A 216 11.51 9.87 6.85
C TYR A 216 11.84 8.44 6.41
N GLU A 217 11.08 7.43 6.85
CA GLU A 217 11.41 6.00 6.71
C GLU A 217 11.13 5.42 5.32
N SER A 218 10.24 6.06 4.52
CA SER A 218 9.90 5.59 3.18
C SER A 218 11.09 5.68 2.22
N ILE A 219 11.48 4.57 1.62
CA ILE A 219 12.57 4.45 0.64
C ILE A 219 12.02 4.07 -0.74
N SER A 220 11.29 2.95 -0.85
CA SER A 220 10.79 2.44 -2.12
C SER A 220 9.35 2.83 -2.43
N GLY A 221 8.56 3.15 -1.42
CA GLY A 221 7.18 3.56 -1.61
C GLY A 221 6.39 3.77 -0.35
N GLN A 222 5.14 4.21 -0.55
CA GLN A 222 4.17 4.35 0.53
C GLN A 222 2.88 3.63 0.14
N ILE A 223 2.31 2.90 1.08
CA ILE A 223 1.00 2.27 0.97
C ILE A 223 0.14 2.85 2.08
N ASN A 224 -1.02 3.39 1.73
CA ASN A 224 -1.99 3.88 2.70
C ASN A 224 -3.33 3.18 2.50
N ALA A 225 -3.81 2.49 3.52
CA ALA A 225 -5.14 1.89 3.57
C ALA A 225 -6.11 2.85 4.27
N GLU A 226 -7.14 3.30 3.57
CA GLU A 226 -8.26 4.05 4.16
C GLU A 226 -9.32 3.05 4.64
N LEU A 227 -9.79 3.22 5.87
CA LEU A 227 -10.81 2.34 6.47
C LEU A 227 -12.23 2.78 6.10
N GLN A 228 -13.18 1.84 6.14
CA GLN A 228 -14.61 2.12 6.03
C GLN A 228 -15.04 3.17 7.06
N LYS A 229 -15.94 4.06 6.67
CA LYS A 229 -16.35 5.21 7.51
C LYS A 229 -17.78 5.01 8.03
N PRO A 230 -18.03 5.08 9.35
CA PRO A 230 -19.35 4.81 9.95
C PRO A 230 -20.52 5.63 9.40
N PHE A 231 -20.28 6.79 8.77
CA PHE A 231 -21.34 7.57 8.13
C PHE A 231 -21.77 7.06 6.77
N THR A 232 -20.84 6.44 6.03
CA THR A 232 -21.02 6.06 4.61
C THR A 232 -21.02 4.56 4.38
N ASP A 233 -20.47 3.78 5.31
CA ASP A 233 -20.47 2.32 5.26
C ASP A 233 -21.88 1.75 5.52
N ASP A 234 -22.14 0.53 5.08
CA ASP A 234 -23.39 -0.20 5.29
C ASP A 234 -23.76 -0.28 6.78
N LYS A 235 -25.06 -0.18 7.13
CA LYS A 235 -25.51 -0.35 8.52
C LYS A 235 -25.13 -1.72 9.09
N LEU A 236 -25.19 -2.73 8.23
CA LEU A 236 -24.73 -4.07 8.52
C LEU A 236 -24.07 -4.66 7.28
N PHE A 237 -22.84 -5.11 7.47
CA PHE A 237 -22.13 -5.92 6.51
C PHE A 237 -21.74 -7.24 7.15
N VAL A 238 -21.97 -8.35 6.45
CA VAL A 238 -21.54 -9.68 6.86
C VAL A 238 -20.86 -10.36 5.69
N ASN A 239 -19.68 -10.89 5.88
CA ASN A 239 -18.98 -11.76 4.94
C ASN A 239 -18.57 -13.04 5.65
N ALA A 240 -19.09 -14.18 5.19
CA ALA A 240 -18.69 -15.49 5.63
C ALA A 240 -17.93 -16.19 4.51
N TYR A 241 -16.83 -16.84 4.86
CA TYR A 241 -15.92 -17.50 3.94
C TYR A 241 -15.53 -18.88 4.47
N ALA A 242 -15.40 -19.84 3.55
CA ALA A 242 -14.90 -21.17 3.82
C ALA A 242 -14.03 -21.65 2.64
N ALA A 243 -12.93 -22.32 2.93
CA ALA A 243 -12.02 -22.86 1.93
C ALA A 243 -11.80 -24.38 2.06
N SER A 244 -11.31 -25.00 1.00
CA SER A 244 -11.06 -26.45 0.92
C SER A 244 -9.91 -26.94 1.81
N ASN A 245 -9.15 -26.04 2.39
CA ASN A 245 -8.18 -26.31 3.45
C ASN A 245 -8.78 -26.14 4.84
N GLU A 246 -10.12 -26.06 4.95
CA GLU A 246 -10.88 -25.93 6.19
C GLU A 246 -10.64 -24.61 6.95
N ARG A 247 -10.09 -23.59 6.26
CA ARG A 247 -10.07 -22.21 6.75
C ARG A 247 -11.49 -21.65 6.77
N LEU A 248 -11.89 -21.10 7.91
CA LEU A 248 -13.16 -20.42 8.10
C LEU A 248 -12.92 -18.98 8.50
N GLU A 249 -13.71 -18.06 7.96
CA GLU A 249 -13.60 -16.65 8.28
C GLU A 249 -14.97 -15.98 8.35
N LEU A 250 -15.13 -15.09 9.34
CA LEU A 250 -16.30 -14.24 9.49
C LEU A 250 -15.85 -12.78 9.66
N ASN A 251 -16.38 -11.92 8.82
CA ASN A 251 -16.26 -10.46 8.97
C ASN A 251 -17.64 -9.85 9.14
N THR A 252 -17.79 -8.94 10.07
CA THR A 252 -19.02 -8.16 10.22
C THR A 252 -18.74 -6.73 10.62
N HIS A 253 -19.48 -5.81 10.02
CA HIS A 253 -19.52 -4.39 10.41
C HIS A 253 -20.93 -4.05 10.81
N PHE A 254 -21.06 -3.30 11.89
CA PHE A 254 -22.33 -2.72 12.30
C PHE A 254 -22.14 -1.22 12.55
N ASN A 255 -22.81 -0.38 11.76
CA ASN A 255 -22.71 1.07 11.83
C ASN A 255 -24.06 1.70 12.23
N THR A 256 -24.01 2.71 13.09
CA THR A 256 -25.20 3.43 13.53
C THR A 256 -24.93 4.92 13.72
N LYS A 257 -25.94 5.74 13.38
CA LYS A 257 -25.92 7.17 13.65
C LYS A 257 -26.39 7.42 15.09
N VAL A 258 -25.51 7.94 15.93
CA VAL A 258 -25.81 8.32 17.31
C VAL A 258 -26.51 9.68 17.36
N SER A 259 -26.10 10.60 16.47
CA SER A 259 -26.75 11.93 16.31
C SER A 259 -26.53 12.42 14.86
N LYS A 260 -27.04 13.63 14.56
CA LYS A 260 -26.86 14.27 13.25
C LYS A 260 -25.37 14.33 12.83
N ASN A 261 -24.45 14.50 13.78
CA ASN A 261 -23.04 14.74 13.54
C ASN A 261 -22.13 13.62 14.04
N ILE A 262 -22.67 12.58 14.70
CA ILE A 262 -21.89 11.48 15.31
C ILE A 262 -22.40 10.16 14.78
N SER A 263 -21.50 9.34 14.29
CA SER A 263 -21.74 7.95 13.94
C SER A 263 -20.67 7.06 14.59
N THR A 264 -21.05 5.83 14.88
CA THR A 264 -20.14 4.80 15.40
C THR A 264 -20.31 3.50 14.67
N GLY A 265 -19.24 2.73 14.58
CA GLY A 265 -19.24 1.38 14.00
C GLY A 265 -18.45 0.41 14.86
N VAL A 266 -18.92 -0.83 14.90
CA VAL A 266 -18.19 -1.97 15.45
C VAL A 266 -17.84 -2.91 14.30
N TYR A 267 -16.58 -3.25 14.20
CA TYR A 267 -15.98 -4.08 13.17
C TYR A 267 -15.38 -5.31 13.83
N LEU A 268 -15.82 -6.48 13.42
CA LEU A 268 -15.39 -7.77 13.96
C LEU A 268 -14.83 -8.64 12.85
N HIS A 269 -13.71 -9.27 13.11
CA HIS A 269 -13.09 -10.26 12.24
C HIS A 269 -12.66 -11.47 13.07
N GLY A 270 -13.04 -12.64 12.62
CA GLY A 270 -12.59 -13.92 13.14
C GLY A 270 -12.11 -14.81 12.00
N ASN A 271 -10.97 -15.48 12.19
CA ASN A 271 -10.35 -16.33 11.20
C ASN A 271 -9.68 -17.51 11.88
N THR A 272 -9.96 -18.74 11.41
CA THR A 272 -9.42 -19.97 12.01
C THR A 272 -9.06 -21.01 10.97
N HIS A 273 -8.03 -21.78 11.25
CA HIS A 273 -7.61 -22.98 10.51
C HIS A 273 -7.00 -23.95 11.53
N GLN A 274 -7.50 -25.21 11.58
CA GLN A 274 -7.08 -26.17 12.59
C GLN A 274 -6.65 -27.53 11.99
N GLU A 275 -6.85 -27.72 10.68
CA GLU A 275 -6.58 -29.00 10.04
C GLU A 275 -5.10 -29.17 9.68
N GLU A 276 -4.70 -30.42 9.64
CA GLU A 276 -3.33 -30.85 9.34
C GLU A 276 -3.23 -31.27 7.87
N HIS A 277 -2.38 -30.57 7.14
CA HIS A 277 -2.12 -30.89 5.73
C HIS A 277 -0.61 -30.98 5.49
N ASP A 278 -0.17 -32.11 4.95
CA ASP A 278 1.16 -32.35 4.41
C ASP A 278 0.98 -32.99 3.01
N ARG A 279 0.91 -32.16 1.98
CA ARG A 279 0.66 -32.59 0.60
C ARG A 279 1.93 -32.88 -0.18
N ASN A 280 3.08 -32.53 0.39
CA ASN A 280 4.40 -32.76 -0.19
C ASN A 280 5.17 -33.88 0.49
N ASP A 281 4.55 -34.52 1.51
CA ASP A 281 5.07 -35.67 2.26
C ASP A 281 6.45 -35.39 2.92
N ASP A 282 6.66 -34.16 3.42
CA ASP A 282 7.90 -33.78 4.10
C ASP A 282 7.82 -33.90 5.62
N GLY A 283 6.65 -34.22 6.17
CA GLY A 283 6.38 -34.41 7.59
C GLY A 283 6.08 -33.09 8.33
N PHE A 284 5.97 -31.97 7.62
CA PHE A 284 5.61 -30.67 8.18
C PHE A 284 4.23 -30.22 7.70
N LEU A 285 3.59 -29.36 8.46
CA LEU A 285 2.36 -28.71 8.05
C LEU A 285 2.62 -27.75 6.88
N ASP A 286 1.94 -27.92 5.76
CA ASP A 286 1.98 -27.00 4.60
C ASP A 286 1.44 -25.60 4.95
N MET A 287 0.57 -25.53 5.95
CA MET A 287 -0.05 -24.31 6.47
C MET A 287 -0.11 -24.36 7.99
N PRO A 288 0.14 -23.26 8.69
CA PRO A 288 0.03 -23.22 10.15
C PRO A 288 -1.42 -23.41 10.59
N LYS A 289 -1.63 -24.00 11.77
CA LYS A 289 -2.87 -23.86 12.51
C LYS A 289 -2.92 -22.45 13.09
N PHE A 290 -4.05 -21.78 13.05
CA PHE A 290 -4.18 -20.44 13.61
C PHE A 290 -5.58 -20.10 14.08
N ASN A 291 -5.66 -19.17 15.01
CA ASN A 291 -6.87 -18.48 15.44
C ASN A 291 -6.60 -17.00 15.52
N GLN A 292 -7.42 -16.19 14.88
CA GLN A 292 -7.31 -14.74 14.94
C GLN A 292 -8.66 -14.11 15.27
N ILE A 293 -8.66 -13.19 16.23
CA ILE A 293 -9.79 -12.31 16.54
C ILE A 293 -9.31 -10.88 16.46
N ASN A 294 -10.04 -10.06 15.72
CA ASN A 294 -9.74 -8.66 15.54
C ASN A 294 -11.03 -7.84 15.74
N VAL A 295 -10.98 -6.89 16.65
CA VAL A 295 -12.13 -6.05 17.02
C VAL A 295 -11.74 -4.59 16.91
N MET A 296 -12.58 -3.79 16.26
CA MET A 296 -12.41 -2.35 16.22
C MET A 296 -13.74 -1.64 16.50
N ASN A 297 -13.72 -0.67 17.42
CA ASN A 297 -14.79 0.30 17.58
C ASN A 297 -14.31 1.64 17.00
N ARG A 298 -15.07 2.15 16.03
CA ARG A 298 -14.74 3.37 15.30
C ARG A 298 -15.79 4.43 15.50
N TRP A 299 -15.37 5.62 15.88
CA TRP A 299 -16.23 6.81 16.04
C TRP A 299 -15.88 7.84 14.99
N GLN A 300 -16.91 8.48 14.46
CA GLN A 300 -16.77 9.58 13.52
C GLN A 300 -17.66 10.75 13.96
N TYR A 301 -17.05 11.92 14.10
CA TYR A 301 -17.75 13.19 14.24
C TYR A 301 -17.53 14.02 12.99
N THR A 302 -18.60 14.52 12.38
CA THR A 302 -18.52 15.39 11.20
C THR A 302 -19.48 16.57 11.37
N ASN A 303 -18.95 17.78 11.29
CA ASN A 303 -19.74 19.02 11.29
C ASN A 303 -19.21 19.92 10.16
N THR A 304 -19.89 19.86 9.01
CA THR A 304 -19.50 20.60 7.80
C THR A 304 -19.62 22.11 7.99
N GLN A 305 -20.58 22.60 8.77
CA GLN A 305 -20.74 24.02 9.04
C GLN A 305 -19.58 24.62 9.86
N LYS A 306 -19.01 23.81 10.77
CA LYS A 306 -17.84 24.19 11.57
C LYS A 306 -16.52 23.75 10.94
N GLY A 307 -16.55 23.08 9.78
CA GLY A 307 -15.36 22.54 9.11
C GLY A 307 -14.63 21.43 9.90
N ILE A 308 -15.30 20.70 10.80
CA ILE A 308 -14.67 19.72 11.69
C ILE A 308 -15.00 18.30 11.26
N VAL A 309 -13.97 17.48 11.13
CA VAL A 309 -14.05 16.02 10.95
C VAL A 309 -13.09 15.35 11.92
N THR A 310 -13.59 14.38 12.69
CA THR A 310 -12.79 13.65 13.67
C THR A 310 -13.08 12.16 13.58
N PHE A 311 -12.05 11.34 13.70
CA PHE A 311 -12.13 9.90 13.86
C PHE A 311 -11.40 9.47 15.13
N LEU A 312 -11.97 8.48 15.82
CA LEU A 312 -11.35 7.77 16.93
C LEU A 312 -11.56 6.28 16.72
N ASN A 313 -10.49 5.50 16.79
CA ASN A 313 -10.49 4.05 16.67
C ASN A 313 -9.92 3.43 17.92
N LEU A 314 -10.61 2.42 18.45
CA LEU A 314 -10.14 1.53 19.50
C LEU A 314 -10.06 0.15 18.90
N LYS A 315 -8.87 -0.48 18.89
CA LYS A 315 -8.63 -1.76 18.22
C LYS A 315 -7.95 -2.73 19.18
N TYR A 316 -8.41 -3.98 19.14
CA TYR A 316 -7.81 -5.14 19.80
C TYR A 316 -7.61 -6.25 18.78
N LEU A 317 -6.45 -6.91 18.86
CA LEU A 317 -6.09 -8.09 18.11
C LEU A 317 -5.55 -9.16 19.06
N ASP A 318 -5.96 -10.40 18.81
CA ASP A 318 -5.40 -11.63 19.36
C ASP A 318 -5.15 -12.58 18.19
N ASP A 319 -3.90 -12.98 17.94
CA ASP A 319 -3.47 -13.78 16.80
C ASP A 319 -2.52 -14.89 17.30
N TYR A 320 -2.99 -16.12 17.26
CA TYR A 320 -2.22 -17.31 17.62
C TYR A 320 -1.95 -18.16 16.39
N LYS A 321 -0.69 -18.60 16.23
CA LYS A 321 -0.25 -19.50 15.15
C LYS A 321 0.61 -20.60 15.72
N GLN A 322 0.38 -21.82 15.21
CA GLN A 322 1.18 -23.02 15.50
C GLN A 322 1.58 -23.67 14.18
N SER A 323 2.84 -24.05 14.06
CA SER A 323 3.34 -24.79 12.88
C SER A 323 4.48 -25.73 13.25
N GLY A 324 4.89 -26.57 12.32
CA GLY A 324 5.96 -27.53 12.56
C GLY A 324 5.67 -28.90 11.98
N GLN A 325 6.30 -29.93 12.55
CA GLN A 325 6.04 -31.33 12.19
C GLN A 325 4.59 -31.69 12.53
N ILE A 326 4.00 -32.63 11.78
CA ILE A 326 2.60 -33.06 11.99
C ILE A 326 2.38 -33.55 13.43
N ASP A 327 3.32 -34.32 13.96
CA ASP A 327 3.25 -34.90 15.31
C ASP A 327 3.64 -33.91 16.43
N PHE A 328 3.87 -32.63 16.11
CA PHE A 328 4.27 -31.63 17.10
C PHE A 328 3.11 -31.27 18.05
N ASP A 329 3.34 -31.50 19.35
CA ASP A 329 2.42 -31.14 20.43
C ASP A 329 3.06 -30.04 21.31
N PRO A 330 2.54 -28.79 21.34
CA PRO A 330 3.08 -27.71 22.13
C PRO A 330 3.22 -28.00 23.61
N ASP A 331 2.34 -28.82 24.18
CA ASP A 331 2.35 -29.15 25.63
C ASP A 331 3.55 -30.03 26.03
N THR A 332 4.08 -30.84 25.10
CA THR A 332 5.15 -31.80 25.35
C THR A 332 6.45 -31.53 24.64
N ASP A 333 6.39 -30.84 23.49
CA ASP A 333 7.52 -30.71 22.58
C ASP A 333 8.13 -29.29 22.56
N LYS A 334 7.46 -28.31 23.18
CA LYS A 334 7.92 -26.91 23.23
C LYS A 334 9.36 -26.82 23.76
N LEU A 335 10.25 -26.20 22.92
CA LEU A 335 11.67 -26.00 23.25
C LEU A 335 12.41 -27.30 23.57
N THR A 336 11.98 -28.44 23.03
CA THR A 336 12.65 -29.74 23.11
C THR A 336 13.16 -30.20 21.75
N THR A 337 13.83 -31.33 21.71
CA THR A 337 14.28 -31.97 20.45
C THR A 337 13.45 -33.18 20.06
N ASN A 338 12.23 -33.34 20.62
CA ASN A 338 11.33 -34.45 20.27
C ASN A 338 10.75 -34.23 18.84
N ASN A 339 9.83 -33.28 18.72
CA ASN A 339 9.32 -32.82 17.43
C ASN A 339 9.60 -31.32 17.27
N TRP A 340 9.95 -30.89 16.06
CA TRP A 340 10.18 -29.49 15.78
C TRP A 340 8.86 -28.76 15.56
N GLY A 341 8.66 -27.66 16.26
CA GLY A 341 7.51 -26.82 16.06
C GLY A 341 7.76 -25.37 16.43
N SER A 342 6.81 -24.52 16.10
CA SER A 342 6.80 -23.11 16.45
C SER A 342 5.42 -22.64 16.89
N GLU A 343 5.39 -21.74 17.84
CA GLU A 343 4.21 -20.98 18.21
C GLU A 343 4.51 -19.49 18.14
N ILE A 344 3.51 -18.71 17.74
CA ILE A 344 3.55 -17.26 17.69
C ILE A 344 2.25 -16.77 18.31
N ASP A 345 2.31 -16.24 19.52
CA ASP A 345 1.18 -15.63 20.23
C ASP A 345 1.35 -14.11 20.20
N THR A 346 0.40 -13.41 19.58
CA THR A 346 0.46 -11.97 19.40
C THR A 346 -0.80 -11.29 19.94
N LYS A 347 -0.62 -10.32 20.83
CA LYS A 347 -1.67 -9.43 21.30
C LYS A 347 -1.32 -7.98 20.97
N ARG A 348 -2.29 -7.26 20.44
CA ARG A 348 -2.10 -5.86 20.09
C ARG A 348 -3.29 -5.00 20.49
N TYR A 349 -2.98 -3.92 21.18
CA TYR A 349 -3.92 -2.88 21.57
C TYR A 349 -3.56 -1.60 20.83
N GLU A 350 -4.56 -0.92 20.27
CA GLU A 350 -4.30 0.32 19.53
C GLU A 350 -5.43 1.33 19.75
N ILE A 351 -5.04 2.57 20.04
CA ILE A 351 -5.91 3.74 20.04
C ILE A 351 -5.35 4.68 18.98
N SER A 352 -6.17 5.02 17.99
CA SER A 352 -5.75 5.98 16.97
C SER A 352 -6.84 7.01 16.70
N GLY A 353 -6.43 8.22 16.36
CA GLY A 353 -7.36 9.31 16.10
C GLY A 353 -6.85 10.31 15.09
N LYS A 354 -7.81 10.91 14.39
CA LYS A 354 -7.56 12.02 13.48
C LYS A 354 -8.52 13.16 13.81
N PHE A 355 -8.01 14.37 13.87
CA PHE A 355 -8.79 15.59 13.95
C PHE A 355 -8.46 16.45 12.73
N GLY A 356 -9.47 16.86 11.99
CA GLY A 356 -9.37 17.77 10.86
C GLY A 356 -10.23 18.99 11.08
N TYR A 357 -9.65 20.16 10.87
CA TYR A 357 -10.35 21.44 10.85
C TYR A 357 -10.06 22.14 9.53
N VAL A 358 -11.12 22.52 8.82
CA VAL A 358 -11.06 23.37 7.63
C VAL A 358 -11.70 24.72 7.99
N ASN A 359 -10.96 25.80 7.75
CA ASN A 359 -11.47 27.13 8.00
C ASN A 359 -12.64 27.43 7.03
N SER A 360 -13.83 27.67 7.57
CA SER A 360 -15.05 27.93 6.76
C SER A 360 -14.94 29.18 5.89
N ASP A 361 -14.21 30.20 6.37
CA ASP A 361 -14.05 31.46 5.66
C ASP A 361 -12.89 31.41 4.64
N LEU A 362 -11.92 30.51 4.88
CA LEU A 362 -10.72 30.32 4.07
C LEU A 362 -10.50 28.81 3.80
N PRO A 363 -11.29 28.20 2.90
CA PRO A 363 -11.31 26.72 2.74
C PRO A 363 -9.99 26.08 2.33
N TRP A 364 -9.02 26.86 1.86
CA TRP A 364 -7.66 26.42 1.58
C TRP A 364 -6.78 26.31 2.83
N GLN A 365 -7.25 26.82 3.97
CA GLN A 365 -6.57 26.67 5.26
C GLN A 365 -7.18 25.51 6.02
N SER A 366 -6.33 24.58 6.40
CA SER A 366 -6.77 23.45 7.23
C SER A 366 -5.68 23.03 8.21
N LEU A 367 -6.12 22.51 9.34
CA LEU A 367 -5.28 21.90 10.37
C LEU A 367 -5.68 20.44 10.51
N GLY A 368 -4.72 19.55 10.40
CA GLY A 368 -4.87 18.12 10.66
C GLY A 368 -4.02 17.69 11.85
N ILE A 369 -4.57 16.87 12.72
CA ILE A 369 -3.83 16.23 13.81
C ILE A 369 -4.07 14.72 13.71
N GLN A 370 -3.01 13.95 13.73
CA GLN A 370 -3.03 12.50 13.75
C GLN A 370 -2.30 12.03 15.00
N MET A 371 -2.88 11.06 15.71
CA MET A 371 -2.29 10.48 16.90
C MET A 371 -2.55 8.98 16.93
N ALA A 372 -1.59 8.21 17.38
CA ALA A 372 -1.76 6.79 17.67
C ALA A 372 -0.92 6.40 18.89
N LEU A 373 -1.49 5.51 19.68
CA LEU A 373 -0.85 4.79 20.76
C LEU A 373 -1.08 3.30 20.52
N SER A 374 -0.03 2.49 20.54
CA SER A 374 -0.17 1.05 20.40
C SER A 374 0.78 0.32 21.34
N ASN A 375 0.33 -0.83 21.82
CA ASN A 375 1.15 -1.81 22.51
C ASN A 375 1.01 -3.13 21.75
N HIS A 376 2.13 -3.74 21.37
CA HIS A 376 2.23 -5.00 20.66
C HIS A 376 3.06 -5.95 21.53
N GLN A 377 2.51 -7.10 21.87
CA GLN A 377 3.14 -8.15 22.63
C GLN A 377 3.19 -9.39 21.76
N GLN A 378 4.38 -9.98 21.61
CA GLN A 378 4.57 -11.22 20.88
C GLN A 378 5.50 -12.14 21.69
N ASP A 379 4.99 -13.33 22.00
CA ASP A 379 5.75 -14.43 22.52
C ASP A 379 5.86 -15.51 21.45
N SER A 380 7.07 -15.93 21.11
CA SER A 380 7.28 -16.87 20.02
C SER A 380 8.54 -17.71 20.19
N TYR A 381 8.50 -18.92 19.61
CA TYR A 381 9.67 -19.76 19.44
C TYR A 381 9.59 -20.55 18.14
N PHE A 382 10.74 -20.98 17.64
CA PHE A 382 10.94 -21.73 16.40
C PHE A 382 11.93 -22.86 16.69
N GLY A 383 11.43 -24.09 16.96
CA GLY A 383 12.23 -25.17 17.51
C GLY A 383 12.83 -24.79 18.85
N LEU A 384 14.16 -24.62 18.91
CA LEU A 384 14.88 -24.20 20.12
C LEU A 384 15.18 -22.69 20.15
N ASN A 385 14.83 -21.93 19.12
CA ASN A 385 15.12 -20.51 19.03
C ASN A 385 13.93 -19.70 19.58
N GLU A 386 14.14 -19.01 20.68
CA GLU A 386 13.14 -18.15 21.32
C GLU A 386 13.27 -16.71 20.81
N TYR A 387 12.12 -16.07 20.54
CA TYR A 387 12.04 -14.66 20.18
C TYR A 387 10.78 -14.02 20.77
N ASN A 388 10.97 -13.07 21.68
CA ASN A 388 9.89 -12.35 22.34
C ASN A 388 10.09 -10.85 22.19
N ILE A 389 9.00 -10.11 22.01
CA ILE A 389 9.07 -8.65 21.86
C ILE A 389 7.81 -7.98 22.42
N GLU A 390 8.01 -6.97 23.26
CA GLU A 390 6.98 -5.99 23.58
C GLU A 390 7.37 -4.63 22.98
N HIS A 391 6.45 -4.00 22.26
CA HIS A 391 6.68 -2.72 21.62
C HIS A 391 5.54 -1.75 21.92
N THR A 392 5.85 -0.72 22.70
CA THR A 392 4.95 0.40 22.94
C THR A 392 5.33 1.56 22.03
N SER A 393 4.38 2.03 21.23
CA SER A 393 4.59 3.10 20.24
C SER A 393 3.62 4.25 20.43
N VAL A 394 4.14 5.49 20.38
CA VAL A 394 3.36 6.73 20.31
C VAL A 394 3.75 7.48 19.04
N TYR A 395 2.74 7.85 18.25
CA TYR A 395 2.88 8.64 17.05
C TYR A 395 2.00 9.88 17.14
N SER A 396 2.54 11.04 16.74
CA SER A 396 1.77 12.27 16.60
C SER A 396 2.27 13.06 15.39
N ASN A 397 1.34 13.60 14.60
CA ASN A 397 1.64 14.41 13.43
C ASN A 397 0.64 15.57 13.34
N VAL A 398 1.14 16.79 13.32
CA VAL A 398 0.35 18.03 13.16
C VAL A 398 0.67 18.62 11.80
N ILE A 399 -0.35 18.85 10.98
CA ILE A 399 -0.24 19.26 9.59
C ILE A 399 -1.07 20.52 9.37
N TYR A 400 -0.44 21.59 8.92
CA TYR A 400 -1.12 22.81 8.49
C TYR A 400 -1.00 22.94 6.97
N ASN A 401 -2.14 23.12 6.31
CA ASN A 401 -2.21 23.37 4.88
C ASN A 401 -2.65 24.83 4.64
N SER A 402 -2.07 25.48 3.64
CA SER A 402 -2.44 26.82 3.18
C SER A 402 -2.02 27.04 1.74
N ILE A 403 -2.24 28.25 1.24
CA ILE A 403 -1.75 28.72 -0.06
C ILE A 403 -0.86 29.95 0.09
N ILE A 404 -0.03 30.21 -0.92
CA ILE A 404 0.72 31.46 -1.08
C ILE A 404 0.17 32.19 -2.29
N SER A 405 -0.47 33.34 -2.05
CA SER A 405 -1.09 34.16 -3.09
C SER A 405 -2.34 33.55 -3.72
N ASP A 406 -2.25 32.42 -4.42
CA ASP A 406 -3.39 31.79 -5.09
C ASP A 406 -3.31 30.24 -4.98
N THR A 407 -4.35 29.54 -5.43
CA THR A 407 -4.53 28.10 -5.32
C THR A 407 -3.52 27.26 -6.09
N ARG A 408 -2.73 27.88 -6.98
CA ARG A 408 -1.63 27.21 -7.69
C ARG A 408 -0.43 26.96 -6.80
N HIS A 409 -0.28 27.74 -5.73
CA HIS A 409 0.85 27.71 -4.80
C HIS A 409 0.38 27.19 -3.43
N LYS A 410 0.45 25.89 -3.22
CA LYS A 410 0.02 25.24 -1.97
C LYS A 410 1.21 24.95 -1.08
N ILE A 411 1.02 25.10 0.21
CA ILE A 411 2.01 24.72 1.22
C ILE A 411 1.39 23.74 2.23
N LYS A 412 2.21 22.81 2.67
CA LYS A 412 1.97 21.98 3.86
C LYS A 412 3.18 22.11 4.76
N THR A 413 2.95 22.39 6.04
CA THR A 413 4.00 22.41 7.04
C THR A 413 3.49 21.77 8.32
N GLY A 414 4.41 21.31 9.15
CA GLY A 414 3.99 20.67 10.38
C GLY A 414 5.12 20.09 11.17
N VAL A 415 4.73 19.44 12.26
CA VAL A 415 5.66 18.77 13.17
C VAL A 415 5.18 17.35 13.44
N ASN A 416 6.14 16.46 13.65
CA ASN A 416 5.90 15.06 13.91
C ASN A 416 6.71 14.62 15.13
N PHE A 417 6.13 13.74 15.95
CA PHE A 417 6.79 13.12 17.08
C PHE A 417 6.54 11.62 17.06
N THR A 418 7.58 10.83 17.31
CA THR A 418 7.48 9.39 17.55
C THR A 418 8.23 9.02 18.83
N TYR A 419 7.68 8.05 19.55
CA TYR A 419 8.29 7.41 20.69
C TYR A 419 8.02 5.91 20.58
N ASP A 420 9.08 5.11 20.60
CA ASP A 420 9.02 3.68 20.48
C ASP A 420 9.88 3.07 21.60
N ASN A 421 9.28 2.26 22.46
CA ASN A 421 9.95 1.47 23.48
C ASN A 421 9.90 0.00 23.07
N TYR A 422 11.05 -0.63 22.97
CA TYR A 422 11.22 -2.03 22.64
C TYR A 422 11.82 -2.77 23.82
N ASP A 423 11.11 -3.77 24.32
CA ASP A 423 11.63 -4.80 25.21
C ASP A 423 11.75 -6.06 24.34
N GLU A 424 12.97 -6.39 23.90
CA GLU A 424 13.22 -7.39 22.84
C GLU A 424 14.22 -8.43 23.33
N PHE A 425 13.79 -9.70 23.34
CA PHE A 425 14.60 -10.86 23.68
C PHE A 425 14.79 -11.75 22.46
N ALA A 426 16.04 -11.99 22.07
CA ALA A 426 16.40 -12.84 20.95
C ALA A 426 17.72 -13.56 21.26
N LEU A 427 17.85 -14.83 20.92
CA LEU A 427 19.11 -15.59 21.02
C LEU A 427 19.73 -15.50 22.42
N ASN A 428 18.91 -15.63 23.47
CA ASN A 428 19.32 -15.53 24.88
C ASN A 428 19.93 -14.16 25.28
N THR A 429 19.59 -13.09 24.55
CA THR A 429 20.09 -11.73 24.78
C THR A 429 18.96 -10.72 24.72
N ASN A 430 18.97 -9.74 25.61
CA ASN A 430 18.08 -8.60 25.57
C ASN A 430 18.63 -7.49 24.68
N TYR A 431 17.77 -6.95 23.80
CA TYR A 431 18.06 -5.85 22.89
C TYR A 431 17.13 -4.65 23.14
N ASP A 432 16.86 -4.37 24.42
CA ASP A 432 15.95 -3.32 24.85
C ASP A 432 16.44 -1.95 24.39
N ARG A 433 15.51 -1.12 23.92
CA ARG A 433 15.87 0.22 23.48
C ARG A 433 14.68 1.16 23.44
N VAL A 434 14.98 2.45 23.54
CA VAL A 434 14.00 3.53 23.34
C VAL A 434 14.45 4.39 22.16
N GLU A 435 13.57 4.51 21.18
CA GLU A 435 13.73 5.38 20.01
C GLU A 435 12.79 6.58 20.12
N ARG A 436 13.29 7.79 19.92
CA ARG A 436 12.51 9.03 19.95
C ARG A 436 12.91 9.90 18.80
N SER A 437 11.94 10.38 18.04
CA SER A 437 12.20 11.36 17.01
C SER A 437 11.27 12.57 17.12
N PHE A 438 11.80 13.73 16.80
CA PHE A 438 11.03 14.95 16.60
C PHE A 438 11.44 15.56 15.27
N GLY A 439 10.48 15.84 14.41
CA GLY A 439 10.75 16.38 13.08
C GLY A 439 9.83 17.51 12.70
N GLY A 440 10.37 18.44 11.92
CA GLY A 440 9.61 19.50 11.25
C GLY A 440 9.70 19.33 9.74
N PHE A 441 8.63 19.63 9.02
CA PHE A 441 8.61 19.52 7.57
C PHE A 441 7.93 20.71 6.90
N PHE A 442 8.36 20.96 5.68
CA PHE A 442 7.76 21.92 4.77
C PHE A 442 7.67 21.31 3.37
N GLU A 443 6.47 21.33 2.78
CA GLU A 443 6.21 20.87 1.43
C GLU A 443 5.50 21.96 0.65
N TYR A 444 6.06 22.32 -0.49
CA TYR A 444 5.53 23.28 -1.42
C TYR A 444 5.07 22.55 -2.68
N SER A 445 3.84 22.84 -3.11
CA SER A 445 3.29 22.32 -4.36
C SER A 445 2.87 23.44 -5.29
N PHE A 446 3.34 23.38 -6.52
CA PHE A 446 2.93 24.30 -7.58
C PHE A 446 2.17 23.53 -8.66
N ASP A 447 1.00 24.02 -9.02
CA ASP A 447 0.18 23.46 -10.11
C ASP A 447 -0.28 24.60 -11.04
N ASN A 448 0.19 24.61 -12.28
CA ASN A 448 -0.25 25.61 -13.24
C ASN A 448 -1.67 25.33 -13.81
N LEU A 449 -2.39 24.33 -13.24
CA LEU A 449 -3.74 23.91 -13.57
C LEU A 449 -3.90 23.42 -15.03
N LYS A 450 -2.82 23.27 -15.77
CA LYS A 450 -2.81 22.86 -17.19
C LYS A 450 -1.94 21.62 -17.41
N LYS A 451 -0.62 21.81 -17.39
CA LYS A 451 0.33 20.79 -17.86
C LYS A 451 1.41 20.45 -16.86
N PHE A 452 1.64 21.28 -15.87
CA PHE A 452 2.80 21.20 -15.01
C PHE A 452 2.41 21.22 -13.54
N ASN A 453 2.89 20.26 -12.79
CA ASN A 453 2.74 20.17 -11.36
C ASN A 453 4.10 19.78 -10.74
N LEU A 454 4.47 20.44 -9.66
CA LEU A 454 5.70 20.26 -8.93
C LEU A 454 5.39 20.16 -7.43
N THR A 455 5.96 19.17 -6.74
CA THR A 455 5.96 19.13 -5.28
C THR A 455 7.40 18.98 -4.79
N ALA A 456 7.83 19.87 -3.92
CA ALA A 456 9.15 19.87 -3.29
C ALA A 456 8.98 19.91 -1.79
N GLY A 457 9.52 18.92 -1.10
CA GLY A 457 9.45 18.79 0.34
C GLY A 457 10.83 18.70 0.98
N LEU A 458 10.97 19.31 2.14
CA LEU A 458 12.13 19.22 3.00
C LEU A 458 11.67 18.90 4.42
N ARG A 459 12.33 17.92 5.03
CA ARG A 459 12.09 17.53 6.40
C ARG A 459 13.42 17.50 7.17
N PHE A 460 13.41 18.03 8.38
CA PHE A 460 14.49 17.94 9.34
C PHE A 460 14.01 17.13 10.54
N ASP A 461 14.80 16.15 10.96
CA ASP A 461 14.51 15.29 12.10
C ASP A 461 15.72 15.26 13.05
N THR A 462 15.43 15.23 14.34
CA THR A 462 16.36 14.86 15.41
C THR A 462 15.88 13.55 16.03
N HIS A 463 16.78 12.59 16.14
CA HIS A 463 16.49 11.26 16.66
C HIS A 463 17.56 10.89 17.69
N ASN A 464 17.16 10.37 18.86
CA ASN A 464 18.10 10.11 19.96
C ASN A 464 19.21 9.11 19.58
N LEU A 465 18.96 8.16 18.69
CA LEU A 465 19.94 7.15 18.25
C LEU A 465 20.51 7.44 16.85
N LEU A 466 19.74 8.02 15.93
CA LEU A 466 20.15 8.25 14.55
C LEU A 466 20.75 9.65 14.32
N GLY A 467 20.77 10.52 15.35
CA GLY A 467 21.24 11.88 15.26
C GLY A 467 20.33 12.80 14.44
N GLU A 468 20.88 13.91 13.96
CA GLU A 468 20.18 14.90 13.16
C GLU A 468 20.35 14.62 11.67
N PHE A 469 19.29 14.82 10.89
CA PHE A 469 19.34 14.59 9.45
C PHE A 469 18.23 15.32 8.69
N ILE A 470 18.47 15.47 7.37
CA ILE A 470 17.55 16.12 6.43
C ILE A 470 17.07 15.07 5.41
N THR A 471 15.77 15.12 5.11
CA THR A 471 15.11 14.25 4.13
C THR A 471 14.46 15.12 3.05
N PRO A 472 15.14 15.38 1.92
CA PRO A 472 14.56 16.06 0.77
C PRO A 472 13.76 15.09 -0.09
N ARG A 473 12.64 15.57 -0.66
CA ARG A 473 11.82 14.84 -1.64
C ARG A 473 11.31 15.79 -2.70
N PHE A 474 11.24 15.30 -3.92
CA PHE A 474 10.87 16.07 -5.09
C PHE A 474 10.06 15.23 -6.05
N HIS A 475 8.95 15.79 -6.55
CA HIS A 475 8.08 15.18 -7.52
C HIS A 475 7.71 16.20 -8.58
N LEU A 476 7.78 15.79 -9.82
CA LEU A 476 7.44 16.59 -10.98
C LEU A 476 6.47 15.83 -11.85
N ARG A 477 5.46 16.53 -12.37
CA ARG A 477 4.58 16.02 -13.41
C ARG A 477 4.52 17.02 -14.58
N TYR A 478 4.62 16.48 -15.79
CA TYR A 478 4.42 17.24 -17.02
C TYR A 478 3.48 16.50 -17.97
N SER A 479 2.41 17.17 -18.43
CA SER A 479 1.38 16.62 -19.32
C SER A 479 1.37 17.41 -20.62
N PRO A 480 2.22 17.06 -21.61
CA PRO A 480 2.34 17.82 -22.86
C PRO A 480 1.08 17.76 -23.73
N TRP A 481 0.34 16.66 -23.70
CA TRP A 481 -0.89 16.43 -24.45
C TRP A 481 -1.94 15.71 -23.62
N SER A 482 -3.16 15.56 -24.17
CA SER A 482 -4.30 14.96 -23.49
C SER A 482 -4.01 13.54 -23.02
N LYS A 483 -4.45 13.20 -21.80
CA LYS A 483 -4.30 11.88 -21.15
C LYS A 483 -2.84 11.41 -21.09
N SER A 484 -1.87 12.31 -21.02
CA SER A 484 -0.47 12.01 -20.79
C SER A 484 -0.02 12.48 -19.41
N ALA A 485 0.93 11.79 -18.81
CA ALA A 485 1.63 12.24 -17.61
C ALA A 485 3.06 11.69 -17.60
N PHE A 486 4.04 12.55 -17.83
CA PHE A 486 5.43 12.29 -17.49
C PHE A 486 5.66 12.68 -16.05
N ARG A 487 6.29 11.81 -15.28
CA ARG A 487 6.66 12.08 -13.88
C ARG A 487 8.14 11.82 -13.67
N ALA A 488 8.74 12.64 -12.81
CA ALA A 488 10.06 12.39 -12.26
C ALA A 488 9.99 12.54 -10.74
N SER A 489 10.67 11.69 -10.03
CA SER A 489 10.75 11.72 -8.57
C SER A 489 12.19 11.51 -8.10
N PHE A 490 12.49 12.10 -6.97
CA PHE A 490 13.78 12.02 -6.32
C PHE A 490 13.57 12.19 -4.82
N GLY A 491 14.18 11.34 -4.00
CA GLY A 491 14.04 11.45 -2.57
C GLY A 491 15.01 10.61 -1.78
N ARG A 492 15.27 11.05 -0.56
CA ARG A 492 16.09 10.35 0.42
C ARG A 492 15.18 9.70 1.48
N GLY A 493 15.52 8.48 1.90
CA GLY A 493 14.96 7.85 3.09
C GLY A 493 16.06 7.46 4.07
N LYS A 494 15.73 7.42 5.36
CA LYS A 494 16.59 6.94 6.44
C LYS A 494 15.74 6.12 7.41
N ARG A 495 16.25 5.00 7.90
CA ARG A 495 15.53 4.15 8.84
C ARG A 495 16.45 3.35 9.76
N SER A 496 15.91 2.90 10.88
CA SER A 496 16.49 1.86 11.71
C SER A 496 16.17 0.48 11.12
N ALA A 497 17.12 -0.44 11.10
CA ALA A 497 16.86 -1.83 10.79
C ALA A 497 16.51 -2.59 12.08
N ASN A 498 15.32 -3.17 12.16
CA ASN A 498 14.91 -4.07 13.24
C ASN A 498 15.23 -5.50 12.82
N ILE A 499 16.51 -5.89 12.93
CA ILE A 499 17.07 -7.07 12.27
C ILE A 499 16.34 -8.37 12.61
N PHE A 500 15.88 -8.55 13.83
CA PHE A 500 15.17 -9.76 14.23
C PHE A 500 13.70 -9.72 13.79
N THR A 501 12.97 -8.65 14.08
CA THR A 501 11.57 -8.53 13.65
C THR A 501 11.40 -8.61 12.13
N GLU A 502 12.29 -7.99 11.37
CA GLU A 502 12.24 -7.97 9.90
C GLU A 502 12.63 -9.31 9.25
N ASN A 503 13.26 -10.20 10.03
CA ASN A 503 13.78 -11.49 9.58
C ASN A 503 13.39 -12.63 10.55
N GLN A 504 12.21 -12.58 11.15
CA GLN A 504 11.74 -13.63 12.08
C GLN A 504 11.71 -15.02 11.45
N ASN A 505 11.46 -15.10 10.14
CA ASN A 505 11.53 -16.34 9.38
C ASN A 505 12.87 -17.07 9.51
N LEU A 506 13.97 -16.35 9.76
CA LEU A 506 15.30 -16.97 9.90
C LEU A 506 15.44 -17.75 11.23
N PHE A 507 14.62 -17.47 12.24
CA PHE A 507 14.59 -18.28 13.45
C PHE A 507 14.12 -19.72 13.18
N ALA A 508 13.34 -19.93 12.13
CA ALA A 508 12.92 -21.25 11.65
C ALA A 508 14.02 -21.93 10.80
N SER A 509 15.25 -21.85 11.28
CA SER A 509 16.42 -22.50 10.67
C SER A 509 17.48 -22.83 11.73
N SER A 510 18.44 -23.67 11.37
CA SER A 510 19.60 -23.98 12.19
C SER A 510 20.75 -22.98 12.04
N ARG A 511 20.55 -21.88 11.28
CA ARG A 511 21.58 -20.88 11.03
C ARG A 511 22.01 -20.18 12.32
N GLN A 512 23.32 -20.04 12.51
CA GLN A 512 23.90 -19.26 13.60
C GLN A 512 23.83 -17.77 13.28
N PHE A 513 23.24 -16.97 14.15
CA PHE A 513 23.13 -15.52 13.98
C PHE A 513 24.43 -14.83 14.40
N SER A 514 24.94 -13.91 13.61
CA SER A 514 26.10 -13.10 13.92
C SER A 514 25.87 -11.63 13.54
N ILE A 515 26.19 -10.72 14.44
CA ILE A 515 26.17 -9.27 14.19
C ILE A 515 27.62 -8.83 14.13
N LEU A 516 28.03 -8.35 12.95
CA LEU A 516 29.40 -7.90 12.69
C LEU A 516 29.46 -6.37 12.74
N ASN A 517 30.58 -5.81 13.24
CA ASN A 517 30.80 -4.33 13.38
C ASN A 517 29.89 -3.66 14.40
N ASN A 518 30.15 -3.84 15.68
CA ASN A 518 29.27 -3.54 16.81
C ASN A 518 29.36 -2.09 17.36
N ASN A 519 29.61 -1.09 16.53
CA ASN A 519 29.78 0.31 17.01
C ASN A 519 28.58 1.22 16.73
N GLY A 520 27.56 0.74 16.00
CA GLY A 520 26.35 1.50 15.68
C GLY A 520 25.35 1.55 16.83
N PRO A 521 24.36 2.45 16.75
CA PRO A 521 23.46 2.74 17.87
C PRO A 521 22.36 1.68 18.11
N ILE A 522 22.04 0.84 17.12
CA ILE A 522 20.97 -0.17 17.21
C ILE A 522 21.54 -1.53 16.81
N TYR A 523 21.53 -2.51 17.71
CA TYR A 523 22.21 -3.81 17.56
C TYR A 523 23.70 -3.70 17.22
N GLY A 524 24.34 -2.55 17.47
CA GLY A 524 25.70 -2.26 17.01
C GLY A 524 25.78 -1.85 15.53
N LEU A 525 24.67 -1.63 14.85
CA LEU A 525 24.60 -1.29 13.42
C LEU A 525 24.18 0.16 13.19
N ASP A 526 24.73 0.77 12.13
CA ASP A 526 24.36 2.10 11.69
C ASP A 526 23.04 2.10 10.88
N PRO A 527 22.28 3.21 10.89
CA PRO A 527 21.01 3.31 10.19
C PRO A 527 21.16 3.18 8.68
N GLU A 528 20.14 2.64 8.04
CA GLU A 528 20.05 2.55 6.60
C GLU A 528 19.71 3.90 5.97
N ILE A 529 20.38 4.21 4.87
CA ILE A 529 20.21 5.46 4.11
C ILE A 529 20.19 5.11 2.63
N ALA A 530 19.15 5.56 1.94
CA ALA A 530 19.03 5.35 0.51
C ALA A 530 18.49 6.58 -0.23
N TRP A 531 18.84 6.67 -1.50
CA TRP A 531 18.28 7.60 -2.46
C TRP A 531 17.45 6.85 -3.49
N ASN A 532 16.23 7.31 -3.72
CA ASN A 532 15.35 6.76 -4.74
C ASN A 532 15.15 7.78 -5.86
N TYR A 533 15.25 7.31 -7.10
CA TYR A 533 15.06 8.09 -8.33
C TYR A 533 14.00 7.37 -9.16
N GLY A 534 13.04 8.11 -9.68
CA GLY A 534 11.97 7.52 -10.49
C GLY A 534 11.63 8.35 -11.70
N VAL A 535 11.31 7.68 -12.81
CA VAL A 535 10.65 8.28 -13.95
C VAL A 535 9.48 7.39 -14.35
N SER A 536 8.38 8.03 -14.73
CA SER A 536 7.15 7.33 -15.13
C SER A 536 6.51 8.07 -16.31
N TYR A 537 5.97 7.31 -17.26
CA TYR A 537 5.16 7.82 -18.34
C TYR A 537 3.85 7.06 -18.43
N LEU A 538 2.74 7.79 -18.32
CA LEU A 538 1.38 7.27 -18.49
C LEU A 538 0.76 7.91 -19.72
N GLN A 539 0.19 7.10 -20.61
CA GLN A 539 -0.54 7.55 -21.77
C GLN A 539 -1.86 6.81 -21.92
N GLY A 540 -2.96 7.58 -21.87
CA GLY A 540 -4.27 7.08 -22.26
C GLY A 540 -4.52 7.31 -23.75
N PHE A 541 -5.11 6.33 -24.44
CA PHE A 541 -5.44 6.38 -25.85
C PHE A 541 -6.69 5.53 -26.14
N ASN A 542 -7.16 5.56 -27.37
CA ASN A 542 -8.22 4.68 -27.84
C ASN A 542 -7.61 3.63 -28.78
N LEU A 543 -7.79 2.35 -28.45
CA LEU A 543 -7.40 1.23 -29.28
C LEU A 543 -8.66 0.54 -29.80
N PHE A 544 -8.81 0.43 -31.13
CA PHE A 544 -10.01 -0.13 -31.77
C PHE A 544 -11.33 0.48 -31.27
N GLY A 545 -11.34 1.80 -31.02
CA GLY A 545 -12.50 2.54 -30.50
C GLY A 545 -12.76 2.37 -29.00
N ARG A 546 -11.90 1.66 -28.26
CA ARG A 546 -12.01 1.38 -26.82
C ARG A 546 -10.92 2.08 -26.02
N LYS A 547 -11.21 2.34 -24.74
CA LYS A 547 -10.26 2.98 -23.82
C LYS A 547 -9.11 2.05 -23.50
N ALA A 548 -7.89 2.56 -23.66
CA ALA A 548 -6.67 1.90 -23.26
C ALA A 548 -5.73 2.90 -22.57
N ASP A 549 -4.87 2.42 -21.72
CA ASP A 549 -3.72 3.17 -21.22
C ASP A 549 -2.48 2.28 -21.11
N VAL A 550 -1.32 2.89 -21.25
CA VAL A 550 -0.02 2.26 -21.04
C VAL A 550 0.78 3.09 -20.06
N THR A 551 1.44 2.41 -19.14
CA THR A 551 2.35 3.02 -18.17
C THR A 551 3.72 2.38 -18.31
N PHE A 552 4.77 3.21 -18.33
CA PHE A 552 6.17 2.82 -18.23
C PHE A 552 6.73 3.42 -16.95
N ASP A 553 7.26 2.59 -16.07
CA ASP A 553 7.88 3.01 -14.82
C ASP A 553 9.33 2.52 -14.79
N PHE A 554 10.25 3.40 -14.43
CA PHE A 554 11.62 3.04 -14.09
C PHE A 554 11.99 3.69 -12.77
N TYR A 555 12.46 2.90 -11.82
CA TYR A 555 12.94 3.35 -10.52
C TYR A 555 14.30 2.75 -10.22
N ARG A 556 15.16 3.56 -9.60
CA ARG A 556 16.43 3.15 -9.05
C ARG A 556 16.54 3.57 -7.59
N THR A 557 16.91 2.64 -6.74
CA THR A 557 17.28 2.91 -5.35
C THR A 557 18.77 2.60 -5.16
N ASP A 558 19.53 3.58 -4.68
CA ASP A 558 20.94 3.44 -4.31
C ASP A 558 21.11 3.57 -2.80
N PHE A 559 21.63 2.54 -2.16
CA PHE A 559 21.92 2.57 -0.73
C PHE A 559 23.27 3.24 -0.49
N LYS A 560 23.27 4.24 0.40
CA LYS A 560 24.51 4.84 0.95
C LYS A 560 25.00 4.06 2.15
N ASN A 561 24.07 3.50 2.93
CA ASN A 561 24.29 2.48 3.93
C ASN A 561 23.08 1.57 3.97
N GLN A 562 23.30 0.30 4.20
CA GLN A 562 22.29 -0.76 4.34
C GLN A 562 22.76 -1.73 5.39
N VAL A 563 21.85 -2.26 6.18
CA VAL A 563 22.11 -3.46 6.97
C VAL A 563 21.96 -4.66 6.05
N VAL A 564 23.08 -5.27 5.71
CA VAL A 564 23.11 -6.46 4.85
C VAL A 564 22.73 -7.68 5.67
N VAL A 565 21.73 -8.41 5.20
CA VAL A 565 21.37 -9.75 5.69
C VAL A 565 22.06 -10.74 4.77
N ASP A 566 23.19 -11.28 5.21
CA ASP A 566 24.03 -12.18 4.42
C ASP A 566 23.74 -13.64 4.75
N LEU A 567 23.19 -14.35 3.76
CA LEU A 567 22.81 -15.76 3.82
C LEU A 567 23.71 -16.64 2.95
N GLU A 568 24.85 -16.13 2.47
CA GLU A 568 25.73 -16.87 1.55
C GLU A 568 26.54 -17.97 2.27
N ASN A 569 26.56 -17.98 3.60
CA ASN A 569 26.96 -19.15 4.37
C ASN A 569 25.70 -19.96 4.74
N ALA A 570 25.63 -21.23 4.34
CA ALA A 570 24.45 -22.07 4.57
C ALA A 570 24.12 -22.29 6.05
N GLN A 571 25.11 -22.22 6.95
CA GLN A 571 24.96 -22.48 8.37
C GLN A 571 24.94 -21.21 9.23
N ALA A 572 25.02 -20.03 8.61
CA ALA A 572 25.04 -18.76 9.33
C ALA A 572 24.22 -17.68 8.62
N VAL A 573 23.70 -16.75 9.40
CA VAL A 573 23.24 -15.47 8.93
C VAL A 573 24.08 -14.37 9.56
N SER A 574 24.61 -13.47 8.75
CA SER A 574 25.43 -12.35 9.23
C SER A 574 24.76 -11.03 8.94
N PHE A 575 24.68 -10.17 9.95
CA PHE A 575 24.17 -8.80 9.87
C PHE A 575 25.34 -7.82 9.98
N TYR A 576 25.49 -6.94 8.98
CA TYR A 576 26.56 -5.93 8.99
C TYR A 576 26.20 -4.73 8.12
N ASN A 577 26.82 -3.60 8.37
CA ASN A 577 26.66 -2.44 7.52
C ASN A 577 27.38 -2.62 6.18
N LEU A 578 26.75 -2.18 5.11
CA LEU A 578 27.20 -2.30 3.73
C LEU A 578 28.66 -1.80 3.54
N GLN A 579 29.49 -2.66 3.02
CA GLN A 579 30.85 -2.34 2.60
C GLN A 579 30.94 -2.45 1.07
N GLY A 580 30.63 -1.37 0.36
CA GLY A 580 30.58 -1.39 -1.10
C GLY A 580 29.31 -0.76 -1.63
N SER A 581 28.65 -1.40 -2.56
CA SER A 581 27.45 -0.88 -3.22
C SER A 581 26.25 -1.82 -3.10
N SER A 582 25.09 -1.25 -2.90
CA SER A 582 23.81 -1.96 -3.00
C SER A 582 22.81 -1.09 -3.75
N TYR A 583 22.07 -1.69 -4.67
CA TYR A 583 21.08 -1.01 -5.48
C TYR A 583 19.93 -1.92 -5.91
N ALA A 584 18.80 -1.27 -6.23
CA ALA A 584 17.67 -1.90 -6.87
C ALA A 584 17.23 -1.09 -8.08
N ASN A 585 17.28 -1.69 -9.28
CA ASN A 585 16.65 -1.17 -10.49
C ASN A 585 15.34 -1.93 -10.72
N SER A 586 14.27 -1.20 -10.98
CA SER A 586 12.94 -1.72 -11.28
C SER A 586 12.41 -1.09 -12.55
N PHE A 587 12.07 -1.88 -13.54
CA PHE A 587 11.35 -1.47 -14.73
C PHE A 587 10.01 -2.18 -14.80
N GLN A 588 8.94 -1.46 -15.11
CA GLN A 588 7.59 -2.00 -15.29
C GLN A 588 6.92 -1.38 -16.50
N VAL A 589 6.28 -2.22 -17.30
CA VAL A 589 5.30 -1.80 -18.31
C VAL A 589 3.96 -2.37 -17.92
N GLU A 590 2.93 -1.55 -17.89
CA GLU A 590 1.55 -1.97 -17.59
C GLU A 590 0.62 -1.44 -18.68
N VAL A 591 -0.27 -2.30 -19.16
CA VAL A 591 -1.29 -1.99 -20.14
C VAL A 591 -2.65 -2.34 -19.57
N ASN A 592 -3.58 -1.37 -19.58
CA ASN A 592 -4.97 -1.55 -19.25
C ASN A 592 -5.81 -1.35 -20.53
N TYR A 593 -6.71 -2.29 -20.83
CA TYR A 593 -7.52 -2.25 -22.05
C TYR A 593 -8.93 -2.77 -21.79
N GLU A 594 -9.94 -1.96 -22.12
CA GLU A 594 -11.34 -2.39 -22.18
C GLU A 594 -11.61 -3.02 -23.54
N ALA A 595 -11.42 -4.34 -23.69
CA ALA A 595 -11.49 -5.02 -24.99
C ALA A 595 -12.90 -5.04 -25.59
N PHE A 596 -13.93 -5.17 -24.75
CA PHE A 596 -15.34 -4.99 -25.10
C PHE A 596 -16.10 -4.48 -23.86
N ASN A 597 -17.39 -4.20 -23.99
CA ASN A 597 -18.17 -3.65 -22.87
C ASN A 597 -18.06 -4.56 -21.63
N ASN A 598 -17.66 -3.97 -20.51
CA ASN A 598 -17.53 -4.65 -19.22
C ASN A 598 -16.46 -5.76 -19.16
N PHE A 599 -15.56 -5.84 -20.15
CA PHE A 599 -14.39 -6.71 -20.10
C PHE A 599 -13.13 -5.88 -20.05
N ASP A 600 -12.50 -5.87 -18.90
CA ASP A 600 -11.27 -5.16 -18.61
C ASP A 600 -10.10 -6.14 -18.55
N LEU A 601 -9.04 -5.88 -19.30
CA LEU A 601 -7.78 -6.61 -19.30
C LEU A 601 -6.68 -5.71 -18.78
N ARG A 602 -5.94 -6.20 -17.77
CA ARG A 602 -4.74 -5.56 -17.23
C ARG A 602 -3.57 -6.51 -17.39
N THR A 603 -2.50 -6.06 -18.00
CA THR A 603 -1.26 -6.84 -18.12
C THR A 603 -0.08 -6.01 -17.67
N ALA A 604 0.89 -6.65 -17.04
CA ALA A 604 2.12 -6.00 -16.62
C ALA A 604 3.31 -6.93 -16.77
N TYR A 605 4.43 -6.35 -17.22
CA TYR A 605 5.73 -7.00 -17.21
C TYR A 605 6.68 -6.20 -16.35
N LYS A 606 7.45 -6.90 -15.49
CA LYS A 606 8.45 -6.30 -14.60
C LYS A 606 9.82 -6.92 -14.85
N TYR A 607 10.83 -6.09 -14.73
CA TYR A 607 12.23 -6.48 -14.71
C TYR A 607 12.92 -5.88 -13.49
N TYR A 608 13.62 -6.73 -12.72
CA TYR A 608 14.39 -6.32 -11.55
C TYR A 608 15.86 -6.67 -11.71
N ASP A 609 16.74 -5.71 -11.37
CA ASP A 609 18.17 -5.93 -11.16
C ASP A 609 18.54 -5.37 -9.77
N VAL A 610 18.50 -6.27 -8.77
CA VAL A 610 18.78 -5.95 -7.36
C VAL A 610 20.05 -6.65 -6.97
N LYS A 611 21.08 -5.88 -6.61
CA LYS A 611 22.40 -6.42 -6.25
C LYS A 611 22.94 -5.73 -5.00
N THR A 612 23.67 -6.54 -4.22
CA THR A 612 24.35 -6.11 -3.00
C THR A 612 25.76 -6.68 -2.99
N ASP A 613 26.73 -5.92 -2.51
CA ASP A 613 28.06 -6.42 -2.21
C ASP A 613 28.00 -7.16 -0.87
N TYR A 614 27.96 -8.51 -0.98
CA TYR A 614 28.08 -9.42 0.15
C TYR A 614 29.57 -9.67 0.45
N GLN A 615 29.88 -10.34 1.57
CA GLN A 615 31.27 -10.72 1.89
C GLN A 615 31.91 -11.58 0.79
N THR A 616 31.11 -12.41 0.13
CA THR A 616 31.54 -13.27 -0.99
C THR A 616 31.59 -12.56 -2.34
N GLY A 617 31.25 -11.27 -2.42
CA GLY A 617 31.25 -10.45 -3.62
C GLY A 617 29.86 -9.92 -4.00
N LYS A 618 29.79 -9.25 -5.16
CA LYS A 618 28.54 -8.65 -5.66
C LYS A 618 27.61 -9.70 -6.26
N LEU A 619 26.48 -9.95 -5.57
CA LEU A 619 25.49 -10.92 -5.99
C LEU A 619 24.09 -10.30 -6.12
N SER A 620 23.23 -10.95 -6.90
CA SER A 620 21.79 -10.62 -6.93
C SER A 620 21.13 -11.01 -5.61
N LYS A 621 20.17 -10.20 -5.14
CA LYS A 621 19.42 -10.52 -3.91
C LYS A 621 18.71 -11.87 -4.06
N PRO A 622 18.85 -12.80 -3.08
CA PRO A 622 18.16 -14.07 -3.10
C PRO A 622 16.63 -13.91 -3.21
N LEU A 623 15.95 -14.92 -3.77
CA LEU A 623 14.50 -15.02 -3.90
C LEU A 623 13.86 -13.73 -4.46
N THR A 624 14.53 -13.15 -5.47
CA THR A 624 14.03 -11.98 -6.20
C THR A 624 14.08 -12.29 -7.70
N PRO A 625 12.91 -12.54 -8.33
CA PRO A 625 12.85 -12.89 -9.75
C PRO A 625 13.29 -11.71 -10.61
N LYS A 626 14.15 -11.96 -11.60
CA LYS A 626 14.53 -10.92 -12.56
C LYS A 626 13.37 -10.49 -13.45
N HIS A 627 12.52 -11.45 -13.81
CA HIS A 627 11.40 -11.25 -14.72
C HIS A 627 10.11 -11.69 -14.06
N ARG A 628 9.07 -10.89 -14.21
CA ARG A 628 7.73 -11.21 -13.75
C ARG A 628 6.71 -10.75 -14.78
N PHE A 629 5.71 -11.59 -15.02
CA PHE A 629 4.56 -11.25 -15.85
C PHE A 629 3.27 -11.41 -15.02
N PHE A 630 2.36 -10.48 -15.19
CA PHE A 630 1.06 -10.43 -14.56
C PHE A 630 -0.01 -10.18 -15.62
N ALA A 631 -1.14 -10.89 -15.53
CA ALA A 631 -2.33 -10.59 -16.31
C ALA A 631 -3.58 -10.78 -15.45
N ASN A 632 -4.50 -9.82 -15.51
CA ASN A 632 -5.82 -9.94 -14.88
C ASN A 632 -6.89 -9.64 -15.93
N ALA A 633 -7.91 -10.47 -16.00
CA ALA A 633 -9.07 -10.32 -16.86
C ALA A 633 -10.32 -10.31 -16.00
N GLU A 634 -11.11 -9.25 -16.13
CA GLU A 634 -12.38 -9.05 -15.44
C GLU A 634 -13.52 -8.91 -16.44
N TYR A 635 -14.58 -9.68 -16.25
CA TYR A 635 -15.82 -9.55 -17.02
C TYR A 635 -17.03 -9.42 -16.10
N LYS A 636 -17.84 -8.38 -16.34
CA LYS A 636 -19.12 -8.14 -15.62
C LYS A 636 -20.27 -8.21 -16.63
N THR A 637 -21.27 -9.05 -16.39
CA THR A 637 -22.48 -9.03 -17.21
C THR A 637 -23.23 -7.69 -17.03
N GLU A 638 -24.18 -7.40 -17.90
CA GLU A 638 -25.06 -6.24 -17.68
C GLU A 638 -25.82 -6.37 -16.37
N LEU A 639 -25.96 -5.26 -15.64
CA LEU A 639 -26.77 -5.21 -14.43
C LEU A 639 -28.25 -5.24 -14.82
N LYS A 640 -28.95 -6.33 -14.51
CA LYS A 640 -30.39 -6.50 -14.76
C LYS A 640 -31.11 -6.77 -13.44
N ASN A 641 -32.06 -5.91 -13.09
CA ASN A 641 -32.81 -6.01 -11.83
C ASN A 641 -31.91 -6.13 -10.59
N GLN A 642 -30.84 -5.34 -10.52
CA GLN A 642 -29.80 -5.36 -9.48
C GLN A 642 -29.02 -6.69 -9.41
N SER A 643 -29.10 -7.55 -10.41
CA SER A 643 -28.41 -8.82 -10.48
C SER A 643 -27.40 -8.85 -11.62
N GLN A 644 -26.20 -9.37 -11.35
CA GLN A 644 -25.16 -9.57 -12.37
C GLN A 644 -24.22 -10.72 -11.99
N TRP A 645 -23.47 -11.21 -12.96
CA TRP A 645 -22.32 -12.09 -12.75
C TRP A 645 -21.04 -11.28 -12.92
N LYS A 646 -20.05 -11.56 -12.05
CA LYS A 646 -18.69 -11.06 -12.19
C LYS A 646 -17.75 -12.26 -12.30
N PHE A 647 -16.84 -12.20 -13.26
CA PHE A 647 -15.81 -13.22 -13.49
C PHE A 647 -14.47 -12.51 -13.40
N ASP A 648 -13.55 -13.05 -12.61
CA ASP A 648 -12.19 -12.57 -12.47
C ASP A 648 -11.19 -13.69 -12.66
N ALA A 649 -10.08 -13.43 -13.33
CA ALA A 649 -8.99 -14.37 -13.51
C ALA A 649 -7.66 -13.60 -13.43
N THR A 650 -6.77 -14.06 -12.57
CA THR A 650 -5.44 -13.48 -12.36
C THR A 650 -4.35 -14.50 -12.61
N PHE A 651 -3.52 -14.25 -13.59
CA PHE A 651 -2.35 -15.06 -13.93
C PHE A 651 -1.07 -14.36 -13.47
N ASN A 652 -0.22 -15.09 -12.76
CA ASN A 652 1.10 -14.65 -12.32
C ASN A 652 2.17 -15.61 -12.83
N TRP A 653 3.23 -15.08 -13.45
CA TRP A 653 4.41 -15.83 -13.81
C TRP A 653 5.66 -15.19 -13.21
N LEU A 654 6.45 -15.99 -12.51
CA LEU A 654 7.71 -15.63 -11.90
C LEU A 654 8.83 -16.35 -12.65
N GLY A 655 9.82 -15.61 -13.12
CA GLY A 655 11.06 -16.16 -13.67
C GLY A 655 11.94 -16.78 -12.58
N GLU A 656 13.04 -17.37 -13.01
CA GLU A 656 14.04 -17.95 -12.12
C GLU A 656 14.52 -16.95 -11.07
N GLN A 657 14.71 -17.44 -9.84
CA GLN A 657 15.22 -16.68 -8.70
C GLN A 657 16.52 -17.31 -8.22
N ARG A 658 17.47 -16.49 -7.77
CA ARG A 658 18.70 -17.02 -7.17
C ARG A 658 18.40 -17.49 -5.74
N PHE A 659 18.88 -18.66 -5.39
CA PHE A 659 19.03 -19.07 -3.99
C PHE A 659 20.31 -18.49 -3.37
N SER A 660 20.34 -18.29 -2.06
CA SER A 660 21.59 -18.16 -1.32
C SER A 660 22.40 -19.46 -1.41
N SER A 661 23.70 -19.39 -1.17
CA SER A 661 24.55 -20.57 -1.26
C SER A 661 24.19 -21.63 -0.21
N THR A 662 24.12 -22.88 -0.65
CA THR A 662 23.97 -24.06 0.22
C THR A 662 25.13 -25.03 0.11
N ILE A 663 26.27 -24.56 -0.46
CA ILE A 663 27.42 -25.41 -0.76
C ILE A 663 28.09 -26.00 0.47
N ASP A 664 27.94 -25.34 1.63
CA ASP A 664 28.49 -25.80 2.90
C ASP A 664 27.63 -26.89 3.57
N ASN A 665 26.44 -27.17 3.04
CA ASN A 665 25.59 -28.26 3.48
C ASN A 665 26.08 -29.62 2.95
N PRO A 666 25.72 -30.73 3.64
CA PRO A 666 25.86 -32.07 3.07
C PRO A 666 25.28 -32.16 1.64
N ILE A 667 25.87 -32.95 0.80
CA ILE A 667 25.57 -32.93 -0.66
C ILE A 667 24.11 -33.20 -0.99
N GLN A 668 23.41 -34.01 -0.18
CA GLN A 668 21.97 -34.30 -0.33
C GLN A 668 21.06 -33.09 0.01
N TYR A 669 21.57 -32.07 0.69
CA TYR A 669 20.85 -30.85 1.08
C TYR A 669 21.32 -29.62 0.33
N GLN A 670 22.14 -29.78 -0.70
CA GLN A 670 22.57 -28.70 -1.56
C GLN A 670 21.51 -28.41 -2.63
N LEU A 671 21.16 -27.15 -2.79
CA LEU A 671 20.20 -26.69 -3.78
C LEU A 671 20.91 -26.21 -5.05
N ASN A 672 20.18 -26.23 -6.15
CA ASN A 672 20.61 -25.58 -7.39
C ASN A 672 20.77 -24.07 -7.17
N LYS A 673 21.59 -23.41 -7.99
CA LYS A 673 21.82 -21.96 -7.90
C LYS A 673 20.56 -21.14 -8.16
N PHE A 674 19.64 -21.65 -8.99
CA PHE A 674 18.41 -20.96 -9.38
C PHE A 674 17.20 -21.87 -9.18
N THR A 675 16.06 -21.24 -8.86
CA THR A 675 14.76 -21.92 -8.79
C THR A 675 14.22 -22.22 -10.19
N PRO A 676 13.30 -23.14 -10.35
CA PRO A 676 12.44 -23.19 -11.53
C PRO A 676 11.57 -21.95 -11.64
N THR A 677 10.92 -21.77 -12.80
CA THR A 677 9.88 -20.74 -12.99
C THR A 677 8.55 -21.19 -12.36
N VAL A 678 7.74 -20.24 -11.91
CA VAL A 678 6.45 -20.51 -11.27
C VAL A 678 5.35 -19.80 -12.06
N ALA A 679 4.26 -20.50 -12.38
CA ALA A 679 3.09 -19.93 -13.05
C ALA A 679 1.81 -20.33 -12.31
N THR A 680 1.08 -19.37 -11.75
CA THR A 680 -0.16 -19.60 -11.01
C THR A 680 -1.33 -18.90 -11.67
N LEU A 681 -2.52 -19.48 -11.55
CA LEU A 681 -3.78 -18.93 -12.02
C LEU A 681 -4.79 -18.93 -10.87
N ASN A 682 -5.32 -17.78 -10.52
CA ASN A 682 -6.40 -17.59 -9.56
C ASN A 682 -7.67 -17.19 -10.32
N MET A 683 -8.81 -17.71 -9.92
CA MET A 683 -10.12 -17.38 -10.53
C MET A 683 -11.20 -17.19 -9.49
N GLN A 684 -12.13 -16.26 -9.75
CA GLN A 684 -13.33 -16.08 -8.95
C GLN A 684 -14.55 -15.82 -9.83
N VAL A 685 -15.68 -16.41 -9.46
CA VAL A 685 -16.99 -16.12 -10.01
C VAL A 685 -17.87 -15.61 -8.89
N THR A 686 -18.48 -14.44 -9.08
CA THR A 686 -19.39 -13.84 -8.10
C THR A 686 -20.77 -13.67 -8.73
N LYS A 687 -21.81 -14.17 -8.08
CA LYS A 687 -23.21 -13.90 -8.41
C LYS A 687 -23.76 -12.85 -7.45
N VAL A 688 -24.01 -11.68 -7.97
CA VAL A 688 -24.78 -10.64 -7.29
C VAL A 688 -26.26 -10.94 -7.55
N PHE A 689 -27.03 -11.23 -6.50
CA PHE A 689 -28.47 -11.48 -6.59
C PHE A 689 -29.28 -10.19 -6.43
N SER A 690 -28.77 -9.28 -5.61
CA SER A 690 -29.37 -7.97 -5.35
C SER A 690 -28.29 -6.99 -4.83
N SER A 691 -28.65 -5.74 -4.62
CA SER A 691 -27.77 -4.77 -3.93
C SER A 691 -27.35 -5.20 -2.51
N LYS A 692 -28.07 -6.17 -1.92
CA LYS A 692 -27.87 -6.62 -0.55
C LYS A 692 -27.17 -7.96 -0.40
N PHE A 693 -27.19 -8.80 -1.44
CA PHE A 693 -26.72 -10.18 -1.30
C PHE A 693 -25.95 -10.66 -2.51
N GLU A 694 -24.78 -11.21 -2.28
CA GLU A 694 -23.94 -11.87 -3.27
C GLU A 694 -23.28 -13.13 -2.71
N VAL A 695 -23.01 -14.07 -3.61
CA VAL A 695 -22.28 -15.33 -3.33
C VAL A 695 -21.11 -15.41 -4.29
N TYR A 696 -19.97 -15.85 -3.82
CA TYR A 696 -18.78 -16.05 -4.63
C TYR A 696 -18.19 -17.44 -4.44
N LEU A 697 -17.59 -17.94 -5.51
CA LEU A 697 -16.84 -19.19 -5.57
C LEU A 697 -15.53 -18.90 -6.30
N GLY A 698 -14.42 -19.38 -5.80
CA GLY A 698 -13.12 -19.18 -6.43
C GLY A 698 -12.13 -20.29 -6.17
N GLY A 699 -10.98 -20.14 -6.78
CA GLY A 699 -9.82 -21.01 -6.57
C GLY A 699 -8.54 -20.21 -6.69
N GLU A 700 -7.66 -20.41 -5.74
CA GLU A 700 -6.28 -19.94 -5.78
C GLU A 700 -5.39 -21.06 -6.32
N ASN A 701 -4.42 -20.67 -7.16
CA ASN A 701 -3.48 -21.60 -7.75
C ASN A 701 -4.18 -22.84 -8.36
N ILE A 702 -5.22 -22.60 -9.17
CA ILE A 702 -5.99 -23.71 -9.81
C ILE A 702 -5.11 -24.55 -10.77
N THR A 703 -3.95 -24.06 -11.15
CA THR A 703 -2.90 -24.81 -11.89
C THR A 703 -2.22 -25.86 -11.03
N ASN A 704 -2.49 -25.88 -9.73
CA ASN A 704 -1.94 -26.82 -8.75
C ASN A 704 -0.39 -26.90 -8.74
N VAL A 705 0.24 -25.76 -8.98
CA VAL A 705 1.69 -25.66 -8.86
C VAL A 705 2.07 -25.70 -7.39
N LYS A 706 3.03 -26.55 -7.04
CA LYS A 706 3.58 -26.62 -5.69
C LYS A 706 5.09 -26.80 -5.73
N GLN A 707 5.73 -26.36 -4.67
CA GLN A 707 7.13 -26.60 -4.39
C GLN A 707 7.26 -27.91 -3.62
N ASP A 708 7.95 -28.92 -4.20
CA ASP A 708 8.02 -30.27 -3.60
C ASP A 708 8.89 -30.33 -2.33
N ASN A 709 9.96 -29.52 -2.26
CA ASN A 709 10.88 -29.51 -1.12
C ASN A 709 11.09 -28.08 -0.62
N PRO A 710 10.12 -27.48 0.09
CA PRO A 710 10.23 -26.13 0.61
C PRO A 710 11.17 -26.02 1.81
N ILE A 711 11.42 -27.12 2.53
CA ILE A 711 12.26 -27.23 3.71
C ILE A 711 13.52 -28.03 3.40
N VAL A 712 14.66 -27.43 3.62
CA VAL A 712 15.96 -28.14 3.50
C VAL A 712 16.17 -28.97 4.76
N SER A 713 16.50 -30.25 4.59
CA SER A 713 16.71 -31.19 5.71
C SER A 713 15.50 -31.35 6.64
N ALA A 714 14.27 -31.42 6.09
CA ALA A 714 13.03 -31.63 6.87
C ALA A 714 13.10 -32.90 7.74
N ASN A 715 13.78 -33.96 7.28
CA ASN A 715 13.96 -35.21 8.00
C ASN A 715 14.93 -35.12 9.21
N ALA A 716 15.63 -34.00 9.38
CA ALA A 716 16.52 -33.75 10.52
C ALA A 716 16.43 -32.28 10.99
N PRO A 717 15.28 -31.87 11.57
CA PRO A 717 14.99 -30.46 11.82
C PRO A 717 15.87 -29.82 12.92
N PHE A 718 16.53 -30.61 13.74
CA PHE A 718 17.55 -30.15 14.71
C PHE A 718 18.98 -30.30 14.19
N GLY A 719 19.15 -30.74 12.95
CA GLY A 719 20.44 -30.85 12.26
C GLY A 719 20.94 -29.51 11.74
N THR A 720 22.24 -29.42 11.45
CA THR A 720 22.92 -28.17 11.05
C THR A 720 22.52 -27.63 9.68
N ALA A 721 21.80 -28.41 8.84
CA ALA A 721 21.36 -28.02 7.51
C ALA A 721 19.88 -27.65 7.42
N PHE A 722 19.15 -27.70 8.53
CA PHE A 722 17.70 -27.38 8.54
C PHE A 722 17.44 -25.92 8.22
N ASP A 723 16.59 -25.67 7.22
CA ASP A 723 16.24 -24.30 6.82
C ASP A 723 14.90 -24.27 6.07
N THR A 724 13.98 -23.43 6.53
CA THR A 724 12.63 -23.27 5.97
C THR A 724 12.51 -22.08 5.00
N ASN A 725 13.61 -21.36 4.72
CA ASN A 725 13.61 -20.06 4.05
C ASN A 725 13.79 -20.12 2.52
N PHE A 726 13.77 -21.30 1.93
CA PHE A 726 14.00 -21.49 0.49
C PHE A 726 12.69 -21.56 -0.31
N VAL A 727 11.69 -20.77 0.08
CA VAL A 727 10.38 -20.77 -0.57
C VAL A 727 10.35 -19.82 -1.76
N TYR A 728 10.04 -20.35 -2.95
CA TYR A 728 9.95 -19.60 -4.20
C TYR A 728 8.57 -19.69 -4.87
N GLY A 729 7.69 -20.54 -4.40
CA GLY A 729 6.37 -20.80 -4.97
C GLY A 729 5.36 -21.31 -3.93
N PRO A 730 4.13 -21.62 -4.34
CA PRO A 730 3.12 -22.18 -3.46
C PRO A 730 3.56 -23.54 -2.86
N ILE A 731 3.24 -23.76 -1.59
CA ILE A 731 3.52 -25.03 -0.87
C ILE A 731 2.27 -25.91 -0.92
N PHE A 732 1.12 -25.37 -0.53
CA PHE A 732 -0.12 -26.10 -0.38
C PHE A 732 -0.72 -26.65 -1.70
N GLY A 733 -0.42 -26.03 -2.86
CA GLY A 733 -1.02 -26.35 -4.15
C GLY A 733 -2.34 -25.61 -4.37
N SER A 734 -3.33 -26.23 -5.00
CA SER A 734 -4.63 -25.60 -5.29
C SER A 734 -5.51 -25.50 -4.05
N MET A 735 -6.19 -24.36 -3.90
CA MET A 735 -7.17 -24.11 -2.85
C MET A 735 -8.45 -23.55 -3.46
N TYR A 736 -9.59 -24.15 -3.11
CA TYR A 736 -10.91 -23.68 -3.54
C TYR A 736 -11.64 -23.08 -2.36
N TYR A 737 -12.45 -22.04 -2.63
CA TYR A 737 -13.19 -21.34 -1.59
C TYR A 737 -14.56 -20.89 -2.06
N THR A 738 -15.44 -20.69 -1.10
CA THR A 738 -16.76 -20.09 -1.30
C THR A 738 -17.06 -19.11 -0.19
N GLY A 739 -17.94 -18.17 -0.47
CA GLY A 739 -18.43 -17.27 0.55
C GLY A 739 -19.66 -16.50 0.13
N LEU A 740 -20.22 -15.81 1.10
CA LEU A 740 -21.40 -14.97 0.90
C LEU A 740 -21.16 -13.59 1.53
N ARG A 741 -21.75 -12.57 0.91
CA ARG A 741 -21.76 -11.20 1.43
C ARG A 741 -23.19 -10.70 1.52
N TYR A 742 -23.52 -10.15 2.69
CA TYR A 742 -24.80 -9.52 2.94
C TYR A 742 -24.60 -8.08 3.40
N LYS A 743 -25.36 -7.16 2.82
CA LYS A 743 -25.28 -5.71 3.07
C LYS A 743 -26.66 -5.16 3.39
N LEU A 744 -26.77 -4.33 4.42
CA LEU A 744 -27.97 -3.58 4.75
C LEU A 744 -27.59 -2.11 4.83
N ASN A 745 -28.09 -1.32 3.89
CA ASN A 745 -27.84 0.13 3.79
C ASN A 745 -28.74 0.92 4.75
#